data_efaa7fac18411debfa5fc72a20a521bd
#
_entry.id   efaa7fac18411debfa5fc72a20a521bd
#
_cell.length_a   1.000
_cell.length_b   1.000
_cell.length_c   1.000
_cell.angle_alpha   90.00
_cell.angle_beta   90.00
_cell.angle_gamma   90.00
#
_symmetry.space_group_name_H-M   'P 1'
#
loop_
_entity.id
_entity.type
_entity.pdbx_description
1 polymer ?
#
loop_
_entity_poly.entity_id
_entity_poly.type
_entity_poly.pdbx_seq_one_letter_code
_entity_poly.pdbx_strand_id
1 'polypeptide(L)'
;MKGYIYVRNHQSYDVENSCKLGKTENIPDRDTQYATGEIRRGWFDPVFELYSSTNIVEKLLQNEFSNLNIKFNGGTEFYDKQIINMIEPFFQKNNIKYKKLCNREIDLLIRKNRLKKIFKKVNKKSLINLLKSCKTIITPRPDQCEIINKSLIHFEQNDKGMLILMCGYGKTLISLWITQRLNLQKIIIGVPNILLLNQWKKVIELLFKNFPCLIISGGVEIEDIIDFLTINNRKCILITTYSSSHKVFNATNEINFVFDMKINDEVHHLTSNNFNDNESKTFVNMLKVNSVKQISLTATLKLLENNDKIRSNDIIVSNDNVYYFGKIIDKKCLLDAITNNIICDYVIQTIITDEENLNKLLLEIDIKEVNDKRLFLSAYTSLKSIFEEHSHHILIYSNNKNNSLKLIEYINLILEKKYFDIPNLFKSNYHSEMNNREQKEILKNFEKSKFGIITCVYCLGEGWDFPLLDAVVFSENMSSNIRIVQSALRASRKNKLQQDKITKIIIPILNKNDWLENNDNPDFKKVREIIYQMGLEDETISQKIKVFFIDLKKTNSKPKKIINNDNNDLGIYNEELTKSLILKTNKRTSIGITYEKARKIIAEKNIKTKEDYYELCNNDNRLETEPEIIFKGQFTNWIEYLSIERIYYDLENCKKKVNEYLLLYPEIKKNIDLSFVNNELCKIDPLFPPSKLWIEYYNVKDLQEIIKIIIIKKKKFEGKL
;
A
#
# COMPACT_ATOMS: atom_id res chain seq x y z
N MET A 1 28.34 37.47 15.07
CA MET A 1 26.95 37.13 14.75
C MET A 1 26.98 36.14 13.60
N LYS A 2 26.17 35.06 13.67
CA LYS A 2 26.03 34.13 12.55
C LYS A 2 25.17 34.78 11.47
N GLY A 3 25.64 34.77 10.25
CA GLY A 3 24.88 35.27 9.10
C GLY A 3 24.95 34.31 7.94
N TYR A 4 24.11 34.51 6.95
CA TYR A 4 23.93 33.62 5.81
C TYR A 4 24.11 34.37 4.50
N ILE A 5 24.79 33.75 3.56
CA ILE A 5 24.69 34.05 2.12
C ILE A 5 23.78 32.99 1.51
N TYR A 6 22.84 33.40 0.66
CA TYR A 6 21.89 32.51 0.05
C TYR A 6 21.66 32.85 -1.42
N VAL A 7 21.26 31.84 -2.16
CA VAL A 7 20.64 32.00 -3.47
C VAL A 7 19.16 31.75 -3.34
N ARG A 8 18.33 32.69 -3.82
CA ARG A 8 16.88 32.54 -3.93
C ARG A 8 16.52 32.14 -5.33
N ASN A 9 15.85 31.02 -5.47
CA ASN A 9 15.29 30.50 -6.72
C ASN A 9 13.77 30.68 -6.73
N HIS A 10 13.21 30.93 -7.92
CA HIS A 10 11.78 31.05 -8.13
C HIS A 10 11.42 30.65 -9.57
N GLN A 11 10.24 30.06 -9.79
CA GLN A 11 9.83 29.62 -11.13
C GLN A 11 9.78 30.77 -12.16
N SER A 12 9.46 32.00 -11.74
CA SER A 12 9.49 33.15 -12.63
C SER A 12 10.90 33.57 -13.03
N TYR A 13 11.93 33.20 -12.27
CA TYR A 13 13.32 33.49 -12.60
C TYR A 13 13.89 32.52 -13.64
N ASP A 14 13.23 31.36 -13.81
CA ASP A 14 13.65 30.33 -14.77
C ASP A 14 13.52 30.77 -16.22
N VAL A 15 12.59 31.68 -16.52
CA VAL A 15 12.40 32.24 -17.86
C VAL A 15 13.66 32.98 -18.33
N GLU A 16 14.32 33.70 -17.42
CA GLU A 16 15.53 34.47 -17.70
C GLU A 16 16.81 33.75 -17.24
N ASN A 17 16.74 32.45 -16.98
CA ASN A 17 17.84 31.65 -16.41
C ASN A 17 18.53 32.34 -15.23
N SER A 18 17.77 33.03 -14.37
CA SER A 18 18.29 33.86 -13.31
C SER A 18 18.00 33.32 -11.92
N CYS A 19 18.77 33.79 -10.96
CA CYS A 19 18.59 33.58 -9.52
C CYS A 19 18.91 34.85 -8.75
N LYS A 20 18.50 34.92 -7.49
CA LYS A 20 18.74 36.10 -6.66
C LYS A 20 19.77 35.80 -5.56
N LEU A 21 20.91 36.45 -5.56
CA LEU A 21 21.92 36.37 -4.52
C LEU A 21 21.64 37.40 -3.42
N GLY A 22 21.78 36.99 -2.16
CA GLY A 22 21.57 37.88 -1.04
C GLY A 22 22.16 37.37 0.27
N LYS A 23 22.10 38.23 1.28
CA LYS A 23 22.49 37.93 2.66
C LYS A 23 21.35 38.09 3.64
N THR A 24 21.42 37.41 4.76
CA THR A 24 20.51 37.61 5.89
C THR A 24 21.15 37.13 7.19
N GLU A 25 20.74 37.70 8.30
CA GLU A 25 21.03 37.13 9.63
C GLU A 25 20.03 36.07 10.04
N ASN A 26 18.88 35.99 9.36
CA ASN A 26 17.77 35.10 9.70
C ASN A 26 17.05 34.64 8.44
N ILE A 27 17.32 33.41 8.01
CA ILE A 27 16.64 32.77 6.83
C ILE A 27 15.12 32.75 6.94
N PRO A 28 14.52 32.34 8.10
CA PRO A 28 13.06 32.39 8.28
C PRO A 28 12.40 33.75 8.08
N ASP A 29 13.02 34.81 8.58
CA ASP A 29 12.47 36.16 8.41
C ASP A 29 12.61 36.65 6.97
N ARG A 30 13.73 36.31 6.32
CA ARG A 30 13.94 36.61 4.91
C ARG A 30 12.94 35.85 4.00
N ASP A 31 12.67 34.59 4.28
CA ASP A 31 11.63 33.81 3.59
C ASP A 31 10.23 34.45 3.72
N THR A 32 9.93 35.03 4.89
CA THR A 32 8.67 35.74 5.10
C THR A 32 8.58 37.03 4.27
N GLN A 33 9.69 37.76 4.10
CA GLN A 33 9.76 38.96 3.28
C GLN A 33 9.51 38.65 1.79
N TYR A 34 10.11 37.56 1.27
CA TYR A 34 9.86 37.12 -0.11
C TYR A 34 8.40 36.69 -0.32
N ALA A 35 7.80 36.03 0.66
CA ALA A 35 6.43 35.54 0.56
C ALA A 35 5.37 36.63 0.37
N THR A 36 5.67 37.91 0.65
CA THR A 36 4.77 39.04 0.44
C THR A 36 4.72 39.52 -1.00
N GLY A 37 5.77 39.26 -1.79
CA GLY A 37 5.90 39.73 -3.18
C GLY A 37 5.83 38.60 -4.23
N GLU A 38 5.88 37.34 -3.84
CA GLU A 38 5.89 36.21 -4.75
C GLU A 38 4.49 35.58 -4.90
N ILE A 39 4.00 35.46 -6.14
CA ILE A 39 2.72 34.80 -6.46
C ILE A 39 2.80 33.30 -6.12
N ARG A 40 3.96 32.69 -6.36
CA ARG A 40 4.32 31.33 -5.94
C ARG A 40 5.55 31.42 -5.05
N ARG A 41 5.71 30.48 -4.14
CA ARG A 41 6.83 30.51 -3.23
C ARG A 41 8.08 29.97 -3.88
N GLY A 42 9.14 30.77 -3.91
CA GLY A 42 10.47 30.33 -4.26
C GLY A 42 11.15 29.55 -3.11
N TRP A 43 12.37 29.10 -3.32
CA TRP A 43 13.17 28.33 -2.36
C TRP A 43 14.59 28.86 -2.27
N PHE A 44 15.28 28.54 -1.18
CA PHE A 44 16.68 28.86 -0.97
C PHE A 44 17.55 27.65 -1.29
N ASP A 45 18.44 27.76 -2.25
CA ASP A 45 19.42 26.75 -2.61
C ASP A 45 20.50 27.36 -3.55
N PRO A 46 21.78 27.38 -3.15
CA PRO A 46 22.35 27.00 -1.84
C PRO A 46 22.21 28.08 -0.74
N VAL A 47 22.40 27.65 0.51
CA VAL A 47 22.54 28.52 1.67
C VAL A 47 23.84 28.21 2.39
N PHE A 48 24.61 29.22 2.68
CA PHE A 48 25.90 29.13 3.39
C PHE A 48 25.84 29.89 4.71
N GLU A 49 26.01 29.21 5.82
CA GLU A 49 26.21 29.81 7.13
C GLU A 49 27.67 30.27 7.22
N LEU A 50 27.89 31.57 7.46
CA LEU A 50 29.25 32.15 7.51
C LEU A 50 29.72 32.37 8.94
N TYR A 51 31.01 32.20 9.13
CA TYR A 51 31.70 32.51 10.38
C TYR A 51 32.42 33.89 10.35
N SER A 52 32.26 34.61 9.23
CA SER A 52 32.79 35.96 8.99
C SER A 52 31.65 36.95 8.69
N SER A 53 32.00 38.24 8.56
CA SER A 53 31.03 39.29 8.25
C SER A 53 30.36 39.07 6.89
N THR A 54 29.04 38.84 6.89
CA THR A 54 28.23 38.64 5.67
C THR A 54 28.26 39.86 4.74
N ASN A 55 28.40 41.06 5.31
CA ASN A 55 28.49 42.32 4.53
C ASN A 55 29.74 42.38 3.65
N ILE A 56 30.87 41.91 4.20
CA ILE A 56 32.16 41.88 3.47
C ILE A 56 32.07 40.79 2.39
N VAL A 57 31.61 39.61 2.74
CA VAL A 57 31.54 38.49 1.81
C VAL A 57 30.56 38.76 0.66
N GLU A 58 29.42 39.38 0.93
CA GLU A 58 28.48 39.77 -0.12
C GLU A 58 29.11 40.76 -1.11
N LYS A 59 29.81 41.79 -0.63
CA LYS A 59 30.52 42.75 -1.50
C LYS A 59 31.59 42.06 -2.35
N LEU A 60 32.34 41.12 -1.77
CA LEU A 60 33.33 40.34 -2.52
C LEU A 60 32.68 39.51 -3.63
N LEU A 61 31.55 38.86 -3.33
CA LEU A 61 30.79 38.10 -4.33
C LEU A 61 30.22 39.00 -5.42
N GLN A 62 29.67 40.17 -5.07
CA GLN A 62 29.16 41.16 -6.02
C GLN A 62 30.24 41.67 -6.97
N ASN A 63 31.45 41.90 -6.48
CA ASN A 63 32.58 42.32 -7.29
C ASN A 63 33.06 41.19 -8.22
N GLU A 64 33.29 40.00 -7.68
CA GLU A 64 33.82 38.87 -8.45
C GLU A 64 32.85 38.44 -9.57
N PHE A 65 31.56 38.42 -9.27
CA PHE A 65 30.52 37.96 -10.22
C PHE A 65 29.77 39.11 -10.89
N SER A 66 30.37 40.30 -10.98
CA SER A 66 29.76 41.48 -11.62
C SER A 66 29.39 41.25 -13.08
N ASN A 67 30.10 40.37 -13.78
CA ASN A 67 29.86 39.98 -15.17
C ASN A 67 28.66 39.03 -15.34
N LEU A 68 28.25 38.35 -14.28
CA LEU A 68 27.04 37.48 -14.26
C LEU A 68 25.82 38.20 -13.69
N ASN A 69 25.95 39.47 -13.29
CA ASN A 69 24.84 40.26 -12.77
C ASN A 69 23.89 40.68 -13.90
N ILE A 70 22.61 40.35 -13.75
CA ILE A 70 21.53 40.67 -14.69
C ILE A 70 20.79 41.90 -14.17
N LYS A 71 20.84 43.01 -14.91
CA LYS A 71 20.15 44.24 -14.55
C LYS A 71 18.73 44.23 -15.07
N PHE A 72 17.78 43.92 -14.20
CA PHE A 72 16.35 44.13 -14.48
C PHE A 72 15.92 45.52 -13.98
N ASN A 73 14.85 46.09 -14.63
CA ASN A 73 14.27 47.33 -14.17
C ASN A 73 13.88 47.30 -12.70
N GLY A 74 14.71 47.88 -11.83
CA GLY A 74 14.50 47.95 -10.38
C GLY A 74 15.15 46.88 -9.50
N GLY A 75 15.87 45.91 -10.04
CA GLY A 75 16.56 44.88 -9.25
C GLY A 75 18.02 44.72 -9.57
N THR A 76 18.91 44.89 -8.55
CA THR A 76 20.38 44.78 -8.71
C THR A 76 20.96 43.47 -8.15
N GLU A 77 20.14 42.60 -7.62
CA GLU A 77 20.54 41.37 -6.90
C GLU A 77 20.33 40.10 -7.73
N PHE A 78 20.07 40.23 -9.05
CA PHE A 78 19.84 39.10 -9.95
C PHE A 78 21.12 38.70 -10.67
N TYR A 79 21.35 37.41 -10.79
CA TYR A 79 22.52 36.81 -11.42
C TYR A 79 22.11 35.63 -12.30
N ASP A 80 22.95 35.35 -13.34
CA ASP A 80 22.82 34.10 -14.09
C ASP A 80 22.95 32.89 -13.14
N LYS A 81 22.18 31.85 -13.36
CA LYS A 81 22.17 30.63 -12.52
C LYS A 81 23.52 29.95 -12.44
N GLN A 82 24.46 30.19 -13.35
CA GLN A 82 25.81 29.65 -13.28
C GLN A 82 26.52 30.03 -11.96
N ILE A 83 26.15 31.15 -11.34
CA ILE A 83 26.72 31.60 -10.05
C ILE A 83 26.53 30.55 -8.94
N ILE A 84 25.47 29.75 -9.00
CA ILE A 84 25.17 28.71 -7.99
C ILE A 84 26.37 27.77 -7.79
N ASN A 85 27.00 27.35 -8.88
CA ASN A 85 28.14 26.45 -8.88
C ASN A 85 29.49 27.16 -8.62
N MET A 86 29.53 28.48 -8.65
CA MET A 86 30.76 29.26 -8.54
C MET A 86 30.99 29.80 -7.12
N ILE A 87 29.95 29.95 -6.30
CA ILE A 87 30.04 30.52 -4.94
C ILE A 87 30.94 29.65 -4.04
N GLU A 88 30.77 28.37 -4.05
CA GLU A 88 31.50 27.44 -3.16
C GLU A 88 33.00 27.37 -3.52
N PRO A 89 33.41 27.22 -4.80
CA PRO A 89 34.79 27.37 -5.22
C PRO A 89 35.42 28.77 -4.86
N PHE A 90 34.63 29.84 -4.98
CA PHE A 90 35.08 31.17 -4.58
C PHE A 90 35.38 31.23 -3.09
N PHE A 91 34.54 30.66 -2.23
CA PHE A 91 34.80 30.62 -0.77
C PHE A 91 36.06 29.82 -0.45
N GLN A 92 36.29 28.71 -1.12
CA GLN A 92 37.51 27.91 -0.94
C GLN A 92 38.75 28.67 -1.39
N LYS A 93 38.73 29.32 -2.55
CA LYS A 93 39.83 30.11 -3.09
C LYS A 93 40.24 31.29 -2.15
N ASN A 94 39.24 31.92 -1.50
CA ASN A 94 39.43 33.07 -0.66
C ASN A 94 39.53 32.73 0.85
N ASN A 95 39.66 31.44 1.22
CA ASN A 95 39.73 30.97 2.62
C ASN A 95 38.59 31.45 3.50
N ILE A 96 37.37 31.60 2.93
CA ILE A 96 36.17 32.00 3.67
C ILE A 96 35.63 30.75 4.38
N LYS A 97 35.55 30.80 5.71
CA LYS A 97 34.99 29.69 6.50
C LYS A 97 33.47 29.70 6.43
N TYR A 98 32.88 28.60 5.95
CA TYR A 98 31.43 28.44 5.80
C TYR A 98 30.97 27.02 6.16
N LYS A 99 29.68 26.90 6.42
CA LYS A 99 28.96 25.64 6.45
C LYS A 99 27.82 25.71 5.41
N LYS A 100 27.84 24.85 4.41
CA LYS A 100 26.73 24.72 3.47
C LYS A 100 25.58 23.97 4.15
N LEU A 101 24.40 24.57 4.17
CA LEU A 101 23.21 23.95 4.74
C LEU A 101 22.55 23.05 3.70
N CYS A 102 22.18 21.84 4.11
CA CYS A 102 21.35 20.98 3.27
C CYS A 102 19.88 21.45 3.28
N ASN A 103 19.10 21.04 2.27
CA ASN A 103 17.68 21.42 2.14
C ASN A 103 16.86 21.09 3.38
N ARG A 104 17.21 20.00 4.08
CA ARG A 104 16.58 19.59 5.35
C ARG A 104 16.83 20.61 6.47
N GLU A 105 18.05 21.12 6.60
CA GLU A 105 18.41 22.12 7.61
C GLU A 105 17.71 23.46 7.33
N ILE A 106 17.65 23.88 6.07
CA ILE A 106 16.97 25.10 5.62
C ILE A 106 15.47 25.01 5.94
N ASP A 107 14.85 23.90 5.60
CA ASP A 107 13.45 23.63 5.87
C ASP A 107 13.13 23.61 7.36
N LEU A 108 13.99 23.02 8.18
CA LEU A 108 13.84 23.00 9.65
C LEU A 108 13.92 24.41 10.25
N LEU A 109 14.84 25.25 9.76
CA LEU A 109 14.95 26.65 10.20
C LEU A 109 13.69 27.44 9.88
N ILE A 110 13.18 27.33 8.66
CA ILE A 110 11.97 28.02 8.21
C ILE A 110 10.73 27.56 8.98
N ARG A 111 10.59 26.24 9.18
CA ARG A 111 9.44 25.62 9.88
C ARG A 111 9.41 25.95 11.37
N LYS A 112 10.55 25.89 12.07
CA LYS A 112 10.62 26.23 13.50
C LYS A 112 10.12 27.64 13.80
N ASN A 113 10.43 28.60 12.95
CA ASN A 113 10.02 29.99 13.18
C ASN A 113 8.56 30.24 12.80
N ARG A 114 8.05 29.58 11.76
CA ARG A 114 6.61 29.60 11.42
C ARG A 114 5.76 29.03 12.56
N LEU A 115 6.17 27.89 13.09
CA LEU A 115 5.48 27.28 14.25
C LEU A 115 5.53 28.22 15.46
N LYS A 116 6.69 28.84 15.78
CA LYS A 116 6.79 29.82 16.87
C LYS A 116 5.89 31.06 16.65
N LYS A 117 5.80 31.60 15.43
CA LYS A 117 4.93 32.75 15.10
C LYS A 117 3.45 32.34 15.10
N ILE A 118 3.12 31.13 14.64
CA ILE A 118 1.76 30.58 14.67
C ILE A 118 1.31 30.35 16.11
N PHE A 119 2.13 29.73 16.95
CA PHE A 119 1.79 29.49 18.36
C PHE A 119 1.70 30.79 19.19
N LYS A 120 2.41 31.85 18.82
CA LYS A 120 2.32 33.15 19.51
C LYS A 120 1.10 34.01 19.12
N LYS A 121 0.46 33.78 17.96
CA LYS A 121 -0.59 34.67 17.42
C LYS A 121 -1.99 34.09 17.32
N VAL A 122 -2.24 32.81 17.70
CA VAL A 122 -3.47 32.18 17.25
C VAL A 122 -4.38 31.75 18.37
N ASN A 123 -5.51 32.46 18.50
CA ASN A 123 -6.79 31.95 18.98
C ASN A 123 -7.30 30.90 17.97
N LYS A 124 -7.76 29.72 18.44
CA LYS A 124 -8.10 28.50 17.69
C LYS A 124 -8.98 28.70 16.42
N LYS A 125 -9.76 29.79 16.35
CA LYS A 125 -10.63 30.15 15.21
C LYS A 125 -9.86 30.68 14.00
N SER A 126 -8.74 31.36 14.18
CA SER A 126 -7.96 31.91 13.08
C SER A 126 -7.05 30.89 12.40
N LEU A 127 -6.69 29.79 13.07
CA LEU A 127 -5.89 28.70 12.46
C LEU A 127 -6.68 27.98 11.36
N ILE A 128 -7.95 27.70 11.61
CA ILE A 128 -8.85 27.07 10.62
C ILE A 128 -9.06 27.98 9.41
N ASN A 129 -9.16 29.30 9.64
CA ASN A 129 -9.33 30.26 8.56
C ASN A 129 -8.02 30.50 7.78
N LEU A 130 -6.85 30.46 8.42
CA LEU A 130 -5.54 30.52 7.75
C LEU A 130 -5.25 29.26 6.90
N LEU A 131 -5.61 28.09 7.43
CA LEU A 131 -5.52 26.82 6.67
C LEU A 131 -6.49 26.80 5.47
N LYS A 132 -7.63 27.49 5.57
CA LYS A 132 -8.57 27.68 4.45
C LYS A 132 -8.11 28.72 3.44
N SER A 133 -7.29 29.69 3.83
CA SER A 133 -6.77 30.75 2.94
C SER A 133 -5.46 30.41 2.25
N CYS A 134 -4.71 29.44 2.74
CA CYS A 134 -3.57 28.88 2.02
C CYS A 134 -4.08 28.17 0.75
N LYS A 135 -4.10 28.86 -0.37
CA LYS A 135 -4.24 28.27 -1.70
C LYS A 135 -3.01 27.43 -2.01
N THR A 136 -2.87 26.28 -1.38
CA THR A 136 -1.86 25.31 -1.77
C THR A 136 -2.27 24.75 -3.13
N ILE A 137 -1.59 25.20 -4.17
CA ILE A 137 -1.65 24.50 -5.46
C ILE A 137 -0.95 23.15 -5.21
N ILE A 138 -1.74 22.10 -5.16
CA ILE A 138 -1.22 20.76 -5.04
C ILE A 138 -0.69 20.37 -6.41
N THR A 139 0.62 20.22 -6.54
CA THR A 139 1.28 19.74 -7.75
C THR A 139 1.69 18.28 -7.59
N PRO A 140 1.65 17.48 -8.67
CA PRO A 140 2.12 16.11 -8.61
C PRO A 140 3.62 16.04 -8.32
N ARG A 141 4.02 15.07 -7.52
CA ARG A 141 5.42 14.70 -7.28
C ARG A 141 6.03 14.06 -8.54
N PRO A 142 7.37 13.96 -8.67
CA PRO A 142 8.00 13.32 -9.83
C PRO A 142 7.53 11.88 -10.08
N ASP A 143 7.41 11.05 -9.02
CA ASP A 143 6.87 9.69 -9.08
C ASP A 143 5.42 9.64 -9.58
N GLN A 144 4.59 10.60 -9.15
CA GLN A 144 3.22 10.73 -9.62
C GLN A 144 3.15 11.22 -11.09
N CYS A 145 4.07 12.09 -11.50
CA CYS A 145 4.15 12.53 -12.90
C CYS A 145 4.45 11.36 -13.83
N GLU A 146 5.33 10.44 -13.45
CA GLU A 146 5.63 9.22 -14.21
C GLU A 146 4.37 8.37 -14.42
N ILE A 147 3.64 8.09 -13.33
CA ILE A 147 2.39 7.31 -13.38
C ILE A 147 1.33 7.99 -14.24
N ILE A 148 1.17 9.32 -14.11
CA ILE A 148 0.24 10.10 -14.92
C ILE A 148 0.60 9.99 -16.40
N ASN A 149 1.87 10.15 -16.77
CA ASN A 149 2.32 10.08 -18.16
C ASN A 149 2.08 8.70 -18.77
N LYS A 150 2.42 7.63 -18.04
CA LYS A 150 2.10 6.24 -18.44
C LYS A 150 0.59 6.05 -18.67
N SER A 151 -0.22 6.65 -17.80
CA SER A 151 -1.68 6.57 -17.92
C SER A 151 -2.21 7.33 -19.12
N LEU A 152 -1.67 8.49 -19.45
CA LEU A 152 -2.06 9.26 -20.64
C LEU A 152 -1.77 8.47 -21.92
N ILE A 153 -0.57 7.91 -22.05
CA ILE A 153 -0.18 7.04 -23.17
C ILE A 153 -1.11 5.83 -23.28
N HIS A 154 -1.41 5.18 -22.13
CA HIS A 154 -2.31 4.04 -22.10
C HIS A 154 -3.71 4.39 -22.65
N PHE A 155 -4.26 5.54 -22.25
CA PHE A 155 -5.59 5.98 -22.63
C PHE A 155 -5.68 6.52 -24.07
N GLU A 156 -4.59 6.62 -24.81
CA GLU A 156 -4.62 6.84 -26.26
C GLU A 156 -5.13 5.62 -27.03
N GLN A 157 -4.86 4.41 -26.52
CA GLN A 157 -5.16 3.16 -27.21
C GLN A 157 -6.19 2.28 -26.47
N ASN A 158 -6.48 2.56 -25.20
CA ASN A 158 -7.36 1.75 -24.36
C ASN A 158 -8.41 2.62 -23.66
N ASP A 159 -9.59 2.06 -23.46
CA ASP A 159 -10.67 2.77 -22.75
C ASP A 159 -10.66 2.45 -21.24
N LYS A 160 -10.04 1.36 -20.83
CA LYS A 160 -9.98 0.93 -19.43
C LYS A 160 -8.55 0.65 -19.01
N GLY A 161 -8.21 1.06 -17.77
CA GLY A 161 -6.89 0.78 -17.20
C GLY A 161 -6.95 0.64 -15.68
N MET A 162 -5.95 -0.03 -15.12
CA MET A 162 -5.82 -0.27 -13.69
C MET A 162 -4.49 0.25 -13.16
N LEU A 163 -4.55 0.94 -12.04
CA LEU A 163 -3.38 1.35 -11.25
C LEU A 163 -3.35 0.56 -9.94
N ILE A 164 -2.28 -0.21 -9.73
CA ILE A 164 -2.03 -0.94 -8.50
C ILE A 164 -0.98 -0.15 -7.72
N LEU A 165 -1.44 0.70 -6.82
CA LEU A 165 -0.58 1.62 -6.09
C LEU A 165 -0.74 1.44 -4.59
N MET A 166 0.35 1.19 -3.89
CA MET A 166 0.35 1.08 -2.44
C MET A 166 -0.15 2.37 -1.77
N CYS A 167 -0.60 2.27 -0.53
CA CYS A 167 -1.03 3.42 0.26
C CYS A 167 0.05 4.51 0.31
N GLY A 168 -0.34 5.79 0.21
CA GLY A 168 0.59 6.93 0.22
C GLY A 168 0.98 7.46 -1.15
N TYR A 169 0.87 6.68 -2.23
CA TYR A 169 1.15 7.17 -3.59
C TYR A 169 0.19 8.28 -4.05
N GLY A 170 -0.99 8.39 -3.43
CA GLY A 170 -1.97 9.42 -3.76
C GLY A 170 -2.86 9.04 -4.95
N LYS A 171 -3.35 7.80 -4.98
CA LYS A 171 -4.28 7.26 -6.00
C LYS A 171 -5.37 8.26 -6.40
N THR A 172 -6.02 8.86 -5.40
CA THR A 172 -7.07 9.87 -5.58
C THR A 172 -6.59 11.09 -6.39
N LEU A 173 -5.43 11.64 -6.05
CA LEU A 173 -4.87 12.80 -6.75
C LEU A 173 -4.41 12.44 -8.16
N ILE A 174 -3.73 11.30 -8.31
CA ILE A 174 -3.23 10.81 -9.61
C ILE A 174 -4.39 10.64 -10.59
N SER A 175 -5.46 9.95 -10.19
CA SER A 175 -6.62 9.72 -11.07
C SER A 175 -7.34 11.01 -11.46
N LEU A 176 -7.43 11.98 -10.53
CA LEU A 176 -8.00 13.30 -10.84
C LEU A 176 -7.12 14.13 -11.76
N TRP A 177 -5.79 14.08 -11.61
CA TRP A 177 -4.88 14.75 -12.55
C TRP A 177 -4.89 14.11 -13.94
N ILE A 178 -5.00 12.78 -14.04
CA ILE A 178 -5.21 12.09 -15.32
C ILE A 178 -6.49 12.61 -15.97
N THR A 179 -7.60 12.68 -15.24
CA THR A 179 -8.88 13.18 -15.71
C THR A 179 -8.80 14.63 -16.20
N GLN A 180 -8.08 15.50 -15.47
CA GLN A 180 -7.85 16.89 -15.88
C GLN A 180 -7.02 16.99 -17.16
N ARG A 181 -5.93 16.21 -17.28
CA ARG A 181 -5.06 16.24 -18.46
C ARG A 181 -5.73 15.69 -19.72
N LEU A 182 -6.64 14.71 -19.54
CA LEU A 182 -7.50 14.21 -20.63
C LEU A 182 -8.68 15.16 -20.94
N ASN A 183 -8.83 16.28 -20.22
CA ASN A 183 -9.90 17.28 -20.36
C ASN A 183 -11.31 16.68 -20.29
N LEU A 184 -11.54 15.69 -19.44
CA LEU A 184 -12.82 15.00 -19.29
C LEU A 184 -13.74 15.78 -18.34
N GLN A 185 -15.02 15.92 -18.68
CA GLN A 185 -15.94 16.85 -18.01
C GLN A 185 -17.04 16.14 -17.20
N LYS A 186 -17.47 14.96 -17.63
CA LYS A 186 -18.52 14.17 -16.96
C LYS A 186 -17.86 13.02 -16.22
N ILE A 187 -17.80 13.10 -14.89
CA ILE A 187 -16.99 12.20 -14.06
C ILE A 187 -17.88 11.47 -13.08
N ILE A 188 -17.71 10.17 -12.96
CA ILE A 188 -18.29 9.38 -11.87
C ILE A 188 -17.18 8.70 -11.06
N ILE A 189 -17.32 8.72 -9.73
CA ILE A 189 -16.39 8.14 -8.78
C ILE A 189 -17.14 7.17 -7.87
N GLY A 190 -16.74 5.91 -7.89
CA GLY A 190 -17.24 4.85 -7.01
C GLY A 190 -16.26 4.56 -5.88
N VAL A 191 -16.77 4.46 -4.66
CA VAL A 191 -15.99 4.18 -3.46
C VAL A 191 -16.69 3.14 -2.56
N PRO A 192 -15.96 2.35 -1.76
CA PRO A 192 -16.58 1.30 -0.94
C PRO A 192 -17.39 1.82 0.27
N ASN A 193 -17.00 2.97 0.84
CA ASN A 193 -17.58 3.45 2.09
C ASN A 193 -17.66 4.99 2.19
N ILE A 194 -18.39 5.48 3.19
CA ILE A 194 -18.65 6.91 3.43
C ILE A 194 -17.38 7.68 3.86
N LEU A 195 -16.42 7.03 4.52
CA LEU A 195 -15.18 7.70 4.92
C LEU A 195 -14.35 8.10 3.70
N LEU A 196 -14.18 7.17 2.76
CA LEU A 196 -13.52 7.43 1.47
C LEU A 196 -14.31 8.46 0.65
N LEU A 197 -15.64 8.36 0.61
CA LEU A 197 -16.50 9.35 -0.06
C LEU A 197 -16.22 10.77 0.44
N ASN A 198 -16.12 10.96 1.76
CA ASN A 198 -15.81 12.26 2.35
C ASN A 198 -14.38 12.74 2.04
N GLN A 199 -13.41 11.84 1.90
CA GLN A 199 -12.05 12.20 1.47
C GLN A 199 -12.04 12.66 0.01
N TRP A 200 -12.69 11.92 -0.89
CA TRP A 200 -12.82 12.29 -2.30
C TRP A 200 -13.47 13.64 -2.47
N LYS A 201 -14.56 13.91 -1.73
CA LYS A 201 -15.23 15.22 -1.72
C LYS A 201 -14.26 16.36 -1.44
N LYS A 202 -13.46 16.26 -0.38
CA LYS A 202 -12.48 17.29 -0.01
C LYS A 202 -11.45 17.56 -1.12
N VAL A 203 -10.97 16.50 -1.78
CA VAL A 203 -9.97 16.63 -2.86
C VAL A 203 -10.60 17.22 -4.11
N ILE A 204 -11.84 16.85 -4.44
CA ILE A 204 -12.59 17.42 -5.56
C ILE A 204 -12.85 18.92 -5.35
N GLU A 205 -13.26 19.32 -4.15
CA GLU A 205 -13.43 20.74 -3.82
C GLU A 205 -12.14 21.56 -4.00
N LEU A 206 -10.97 20.94 -3.90
CA LEU A 206 -9.69 21.60 -4.14
C LEU A 206 -9.32 21.68 -5.64
N LEU A 207 -9.50 20.59 -6.38
CA LEU A 207 -9.03 20.46 -7.77
C LEU A 207 -10.08 20.86 -8.80
N PHE A 208 -11.36 20.67 -8.52
CA PHE A 208 -12.49 20.84 -9.45
C PHE A 208 -13.51 21.88 -8.93
N LYS A 209 -13.05 23.04 -8.46
CA LYS A 209 -13.86 24.07 -7.78
C LYS A 209 -15.13 24.49 -8.54
N ASN A 210 -15.11 24.44 -9.87
CA ASN A 210 -16.19 24.91 -10.74
C ASN A 210 -17.01 23.75 -11.34
N PHE A 211 -16.91 22.55 -10.79
CA PHE A 211 -17.72 21.42 -11.22
C PHE A 211 -18.93 21.26 -10.31
N PRO A 212 -20.16 21.25 -10.86
CA PRO A 212 -21.31 20.76 -10.11
C PRO A 212 -21.02 19.34 -9.59
N CYS A 213 -21.23 19.11 -8.31
CA CYS A 213 -20.91 17.84 -7.65
C CYS A 213 -22.11 17.33 -6.88
N LEU A 214 -22.57 16.11 -7.18
CA LEU A 214 -23.59 15.40 -6.43
C LEU A 214 -22.97 14.22 -5.67
N ILE A 215 -23.31 14.11 -4.38
CA ILE A 215 -22.88 13.02 -3.51
C ILE A 215 -24.06 12.08 -3.30
N ILE A 216 -23.89 10.81 -3.69
CA ILE A 216 -24.92 9.80 -3.64
C ILE A 216 -24.61 8.82 -2.51
N SER A 217 -25.42 8.90 -1.48
CA SER A 217 -25.48 8.00 -0.33
C SER A 217 -26.94 7.73 0.03
N GLY A 218 -27.23 6.89 0.99
CA GLY A 218 -28.54 6.31 1.27
C GLY A 218 -29.82 7.15 1.13
N GLY A 219 -29.75 8.48 1.23
CA GLY A 219 -30.90 9.38 1.19
C GLY A 219 -31.17 10.10 -0.14
N VAL A 220 -30.40 9.82 -1.20
CA VAL A 220 -30.61 10.40 -2.55
C VAL A 220 -31.46 9.45 -3.38
N GLU A 221 -32.50 9.95 -4.03
CA GLU A 221 -33.38 9.14 -4.88
C GLU A 221 -32.96 9.17 -6.35
N ILE A 222 -33.52 8.30 -7.18
CA ILE A 222 -33.16 8.17 -8.59
C ILE A 222 -33.52 9.44 -9.37
N GLU A 223 -34.66 10.01 -9.06
CA GLU A 223 -35.17 11.25 -9.65
C GLU A 223 -34.23 12.44 -9.41
N ASP A 224 -33.64 12.57 -8.20
CA ASP A 224 -32.66 13.61 -7.87
C ASP A 224 -31.40 13.47 -8.74
N ILE A 225 -31.00 12.25 -9.06
CA ILE A 225 -29.85 11.98 -9.93
C ILE A 225 -30.18 12.34 -11.37
N ILE A 226 -31.34 11.99 -11.86
CA ILE A 226 -31.83 12.33 -13.21
C ILE A 226 -31.88 13.85 -13.40
N ASP A 227 -32.50 14.56 -12.46
CA ASP A 227 -32.61 16.02 -12.48
C ASP A 227 -31.21 16.67 -12.52
N PHE A 228 -30.31 16.20 -11.61
CA PHE A 228 -28.95 16.72 -11.56
C PHE A 228 -28.19 16.51 -12.88
N LEU A 229 -28.26 15.32 -13.47
CA LEU A 229 -27.57 14.99 -14.72
C LEU A 229 -28.15 15.72 -15.94
N THR A 230 -29.47 15.93 -15.96
CA THR A 230 -30.16 16.68 -17.00
C THR A 230 -29.74 18.14 -17.00
N ILE A 231 -29.72 18.78 -15.83
CA ILE A 231 -29.30 20.17 -15.64
C ILE A 231 -27.80 20.34 -15.97
N ASN A 232 -26.97 19.37 -15.57
CA ASN A 232 -25.52 19.46 -15.67
C ASN A 232 -24.92 18.52 -16.73
N ASN A 233 -25.61 18.33 -17.85
CA ASN A 233 -25.28 17.35 -18.90
C ASN A 233 -23.95 17.57 -19.62
N ARG A 234 -23.34 18.73 -19.49
CA ARG A 234 -22.04 19.07 -20.12
C ARG A 234 -20.87 18.91 -19.16
N LYS A 235 -21.11 19.10 -17.84
CA LYS A 235 -20.04 19.16 -16.85
C LYS A 235 -20.58 18.80 -15.47
N CYS A 236 -20.14 17.68 -14.92
CA CYS A 236 -20.57 17.23 -13.60
C CYS A 236 -19.60 16.22 -12.95
N ILE A 237 -19.66 16.11 -11.65
CA ILE A 237 -19.03 15.03 -10.88
C ILE A 237 -20.08 14.36 -10.02
N LEU A 238 -20.19 13.03 -10.10
CA LEU A 238 -20.94 12.22 -9.16
C LEU A 238 -19.97 11.43 -8.32
N ILE A 239 -20.21 11.37 -7.00
CA ILE A 239 -19.50 10.49 -6.09
C ILE A 239 -20.51 9.58 -5.45
N THR A 240 -20.35 8.27 -5.59
CA THR A 240 -21.27 7.28 -5.04
C THR A 240 -20.55 6.23 -4.20
N THR A 241 -21.20 5.75 -3.15
CA THR A 241 -20.76 4.49 -2.55
C THR A 241 -21.16 3.32 -3.44
N TYR A 242 -20.39 2.23 -3.42
CA TYR A 242 -20.73 1.04 -4.20
C TYR A 242 -22.11 0.49 -3.85
N SER A 243 -22.51 0.56 -2.58
CA SER A 243 -23.86 0.16 -2.14
C SER A 243 -24.98 1.00 -2.76
N SER A 244 -24.73 2.25 -3.15
CA SER A 244 -25.72 3.15 -3.77
C SER A 244 -25.58 3.21 -5.31
N SER A 245 -24.62 2.50 -5.90
CA SER A 245 -24.35 2.55 -7.34
C SER A 245 -25.49 2.05 -8.22
N HIS A 246 -26.38 1.20 -7.70
CA HIS A 246 -27.59 0.76 -8.38
C HIS A 246 -28.52 1.94 -8.73
N LYS A 247 -28.62 2.96 -7.85
CA LYS A 247 -29.43 4.17 -8.13
C LYS A 247 -28.84 4.94 -9.32
N VAL A 248 -27.51 5.05 -9.38
CA VAL A 248 -26.83 5.70 -10.51
C VAL A 248 -27.02 4.93 -11.80
N PHE A 249 -26.85 3.60 -11.75
CA PHE A 249 -27.07 2.73 -12.91
C PHE A 249 -28.49 2.88 -13.49
N ASN A 250 -29.50 2.85 -12.63
CA ASN A 250 -30.89 3.00 -13.05
C ASN A 250 -31.13 4.41 -13.66
N ALA A 251 -30.71 5.47 -12.97
CA ALA A 251 -30.86 6.84 -13.46
C ALA A 251 -30.17 7.07 -14.80
N THR A 252 -28.94 6.60 -14.97
CA THR A 252 -28.18 6.78 -16.21
C THR A 252 -28.73 5.96 -17.37
N ASN A 253 -29.27 4.77 -17.10
CA ASN A 253 -29.95 3.95 -18.13
C ASN A 253 -31.24 4.62 -18.62
N GLU A 254 -32.04 5.20 -17.72
CA GLU A 254 -33.30 5.86 -18.08
C GLU A 254 -33.10 7.03 -19.05
N ILE A 255 -32.05 7.84 -18.81
CA ILE A 255 -31.77 9.01 -19.65
C ILE A 255 -30.64 8.77 -20.68
N ASN A 256 -30.18 7.54 -20.86
CA ASN A 256 -29.06 7.16 -21.73
C ASN A 256 -27.80 8.03 -21.51
N PHE A 257 -27.44 8.30 -20.27
CA PHE A 257 -26.31 9.14 -19.92
C PHE A 257 -25.00 8.36 -19.88
N VAL A 258 -23.95 8.90 -20.53
CA VAL A 258 -22.61 8.32 -20.56
C VAL A 258 -21.62 9.28 -19.92
N PHE A 259 -20.85 8.81 -18.94
CA PHE A 259 -19.76 9.58 -18.34
C PHE A 259 -18.53 9.59 -19.24
N ASP A 260 -17.73 10.66 -19.18
CA ASP A 260 -16.45 10.71 -19.88
C ASP A 260 -15.40 9.86 -19.14
N MET A 261 -15.41 9.90 -17.78
CA MET A 261 -14.51 9.15 -16.92
C MET A 261 -15.26 8.46 -15.78
N LYS A 262 -14.99 7.17 -15.60
CA LYS A 262 -15.38 6.40 -14.43
C LYS A 262 -14.14 6.05 -13.61
N ILE A 263 -14.12 6.46 -12.36
CA ILE A 263 -13.04 6.15 -11.40
C ILE A 263 -13.60 5.18 -10.35
N ASN A 264 -13.03 3.99 -10.27
CA ASN A 264 -13.39 3.00 -9.27
C ASN A 264 -12.25 2.89 -8.24
N ASP A 265 -12.49 3.32 -7.01
CA ASP A 265 -11.49 3.25 -5.94
C ASP A 265 -11.65 1.97 -5.11
N GLU A 266 -10.53 1.36 -4.72
CA GLU A 266 -10.45 0.08 -4.00
C GLU A 266 -11.28 -1.02 -4.70
N VAL A 267 -10.96 -1.28 -5.98
CA VAL A 267 -11.74 -2.19 -6.85
C VAL A 267 -11.78 -3.63 -6.39
N HIS A 268 -10.98 -4.04 -5.41
CA HIS A 268 -11.08 -5.35 -4.80
C HIS A 268 -12.46 -5.59 -4.11
N HIS A 269 -13.21 -4.52 -3.81
CA HIS A 269 -14.60 -4.60 -3.36
C HIS A 269 -15.61 -4.91 -4.47
N LEU A 270 -15.23 -4.74 -5.74
CA LEU A 270 -16.08 -5.02 -6.89
C LEU A 270 -15.94 -6.44 -7.43
N THR A 271 -15.15 -7.28 -6.79
CA THR A 271 -15.04 -8.70 -7.15
C THR A 271 -16.26 -9.48 -6.70
N SER A 272 -16.73 -10.44 -7.52
CA SER A 272 -17.90 -11.26 -7.23
C SER A 272 -17.75 -12.66 -7.81
N ASN A 273 -18.16 -13.67 -7.05
CA ASN A 273 -18.25 -15.05 -7.52
C ASN A 273 -19.47 -15.30 -8.42
N ASN A 274 -20.46 -14.42 -8.37
CA ASN A 274 -21.66 -14.49 -9.19
C ASN A 274 -22.13 -13.07 -9.58
N PHE A 275 -21.83 -12.66 -10.81
CA PHE A 275 -22.23 -11.36 -11.34
C PHE A 275 -23.73 -11.24 -11.64
N ASN A 276 -24.43 -12.35 -11.89
CA ASN A 276 -25.82 -12.39 -12.34
C ASN A 276 -26.85 -12.48 -11.21
N ASP A 277 -26.44 -12.86 -10.00
CA ASP A 277 -27.34 -13.05 -8.88
C ASP A 277 -27.92 -11.74 -8.30
N ASN A 278 -29.25 -11.55 -8.13
CA ASN A 278 -29.93 -10.27 -7.90
C ASN A 278 -29.85 -9.71 -6.47
N GLU A 279 -29.47 -10.47 -5.44
CA GLU A 279 -29.54 -10.05 -4.03
C GLU A 279 -28.21 -9.58 -3.38
N SER A 280 -27.04 -10.00 -3.87
CA SER A 280 -25.72 -9.58 -3.32
C SER A 280 -25.07 -8.38 -4.01
N LYS A 281 -25.76 -7.52 -4.73
CA LYS A 281 -25.42 -6.97 -6.06
C LYS A 281 -25.33 -5.51 -6.21
N THR A 282 -25.54 -4.81 -5.15
CA THR A 282 -25.47 -3.36 -5.21
C THR A 282 -24.08 -2.88 -5.65
N PHE A 283 -23.01 -3.53 -5.21
CA PHE A 283 -21.63 -3.11 -5.52
C PHE A 283 -21.28 -3.28 -7.01
N VAL A 284 -21.67 -4.38 -7.61
CA VAL A 284 -21.35 -4.71 -9.02
C VAL A 284 -22.02 -3.77 -10.02
N ASN A 285 -23.11 -3.12 -9.62
CA ASN A 285 -23.78 -2.15 -10.48
C ASN A 285 -22.88 -0.98 -10.91
N MET A 286 -21.86 -0.66 -10.11
CA MET A 286 -20.85 0.33 -10.50
C MET A 286 -20.13 -0.07 -11.79
N LEU A 287 -19.85 -1.35 -12.02
CA LEU A 287 -19.22 -1.84 -13.23
C LEU A 287 -20.14 -1.68 -14.46
N LYS A 288 -21.46 -1.72 -14.25
CA LYS A 288 -22.49 -1.59 -15.32
C LYS A 288 -22.73 -0.15 -15.75
N VAL A 289 -22.34 0.85 -14.96
CA VAL A 289 -22.50 2.28 -15.35
C VAL A 289 -21.63 2.59 -16.57
N ASN A 290 -22.23 3.20 -17.59
CA ASN A 290 -21.55 3.50 -18.86
C ASN A 290 -20.57 4.67 -18.74
N SER A 291 -19.38 4.50 -19.32
CA SER A 291 -18.37 5.55 -19.43
C SER A 291 -17.48 5.35 -20.66
N VAL A 292 -16.96 6.44 -21.21
CA VAL A 292 -16.01 6.40 -22.35
C VAL A 292 -14.66 5.85 -21.87
N LYS A 293 -14.17 6.35 -20.73
CA LYS A 293 -12.92 5.87 -20.11
C LYS A 293 -13.16 5.42 -18.68
N GLN A 294 -12.36 4.43 -18.25
CA GLN A 294 -12.42 3.93 -16.88
C GLN A 294 -11.02 3.74 -16.31
N ILE A 295 -10.82 4.19 -15.07
CA ILE A 295 -9.63 3.91 -14.28
C ILE A 295 -10.02 3.15 -13.00
N SER A 296 -9.35 2.02 -12.78
CA SER A 296 -9.53 1.15 -11.63
C SER A 296 -8.34 1.33 -10.69
N LEU A 297 -8.60 1.59 -9.41
CA LEU A 297 -7.59 1.89 -8.41
C LEU A 297 -7.63 0.83 -7.30
N THR A 298 -6.49 0.29 -6.94
CA THR A 298 -6.34 -0.59 -5.75
C THR A 298 -4.92 -0.55 -5.22
N ALA A 299 -4.73 -0.95 -3.98
CA ALA A 299 -3.41 -1.25 -3.45
C ALA A 299 -3.04 -2.72 -3.65
N THR A 300 -4.03 -3.62 -3.59
CA THR A 300 -3.85 -5.07 -3.66
C THR A 300 -4.92 -5.68 -4.57
N LEU A 301 -4.55 -6.71 -5.33
CA LEU A 301 -5.49 -7.46 -6.16
C LEU A 301 -6.23 -8.51 -5.33
N LYS A 302 -7.51 -8.67 -5.59
CA LYS A 302 -8.31 -9.79 -5.10
C LYS A 302 -8.59 -10.73 -6.27
N LEU A 303 -7.89 -11.84 -6.28
CA LEU A 303 -8.06 -12.90 -7.27
C LEU A 303 -9.07 -13.92 -6.72
N LEU A 304 -10.04 -14.26 -7.54
CA LEU A 304 -11.05 -15.26 -7.22
C LEU A 304 -10.77 -16.52 -8.02
N GLU A 305 -10.64 -17.63 -7.32
CA GLU A 305 -10.43 -18.95 -7.95
C GLU A 305 -11.74 -19.54 -8.45
N ASN A 306 -11.67 -20.29 -9.55
CA ASN A 306 -12.76 -21.15 -10.00
C ASN A 306 -12.88 -22.36 -9.08
N ASN A 307 -13.69 -22.26 -8.05
CA ASN A 307 -14.01 -23.41 -7.18
C ASN A 307 -15.12 -24.26 -7.80
N ASP A 308 -15.06 -25.58 -7.62
CA ASP A 308 -16.02 -26.58 -8.13
C ASP A 308 -17.49 -26.39 -7.65
N LYS A 309 -17.71 -25.41 -6.76
CA LYS A 309 -19.05 -25.03 -6.24
C LYS A 309 -19.78 -23.98 -7.09
N ILE A 310 -19.16 -23.50 -8.17
CA ILE A 310 -19.72 -22.45 -9.03
C ILE A 310 -20.65 -23.12 -10.06
N ARG A 311 -21.89 -22.65 -10.15
CA ARG A 311 -22.86 -23.12 -11.15
C ARG A 311 -22.37 -22.75 -12.55
N SER A 312 -22.64 -23.57 -13.54
CA SER A 312 -22.15 -23.41 -14.93
C SER A 312 -22.50 -22.07 -15.61
N ASN A 313 -23.43 -21.30 -15.02
CA ASN A 313 -23.91 -20.01 -15.57
C ASN A 313 -23.40 -18.77 -14.75
N ASP A 314 -22.60 -18.97 -13.71
CA ASP A 314 -22.12 -17.87 -12.89
C ASP A 314 -20.95 -17.15 -13.57
N ILE A 315 -21.02 -15.83 -13.66
CA ILE A 315 -19.93 -14.99 -14.18
C ILE A 315 -19.11 -14.53 -12.99
N ILE A 316 -17.85 -14.98 -12.94
CA ILE A 316 -16.87 -14.54 -11.93
C ILE A 316 -16.25 -13.21 -12.37
N VAL A 317 -16.28 -12.25 -11.47
CA VAL A 317 -15.60 -10.97 -11.63
C VAL A 317 -14.42 -10.93 -10.65
N SER A 318 -13.22 -11.25 -11.14
CA SER A 318 -11.95 -11.18 -10.44
C SER A 318 -11.13 -9.97 -10.92
N ASN A 319 -10.23 -9.41 -10.09
CA ASN A 319 -9.49 -8.19 -10.44
C ASN A 319 -8.51 -8.35 -11.62
N ASP A 320 -8.15 -9.56 -11.99
CA ASP A 320 -7.37 -9.87 -13.19
C ASP A 320 -8.19 -9.85 -14.50
N ASN A 321 -9.51 -9.72 -14.40
CA ASN A 321 -10.37 -9.66 -15.57
C ASN A 321 -10.26 -8.29 -16.27
N VAL A 322 -9.50 -8.26 -17.36
CA VAL A 322 -9.23 -7.06 -18.17
C VAL A 322 -10.50 -6.43 -18.74
N TYR A 323 -11.55 -7.20 -19.02
CA TYR A 323 -12.81 -6.69 -19.54
C TYR A 323 -13.50 -5.74 -18.55
N TYR A 324 -13.48 -6.06 -17.25
CA TYR A 324 -14.12 -5.24 -16.22
C TYR A 324 -13.21 -4.15 -15.68
N PHE A 325 -11.92 -4.41 -15.48
CA PHE A 325 -11.02 -3.53 -14.75
C PHE A 325 -9.96 -2.83 -15.61
N GLY A 326 -9.76 -3.29 -16.84
CA GLY A 326 -8.72 -2.81 -17.74
C GLY A 326 -7.35 -3.46 -17.53
N LYS A 327 -6.42 -3.19 -18.45
CA LYS A 327 -5.03 -3.64 -18.32
C LYS A 327 -4.31 -2.86 -17.22
N ILE A 328 -3.33 -3.48 -16.58
CA ILE A 328 -2.48 -2.81 -15.59
C ILE A 328 -1.63 -1.76 -16.30
N ILE A 329 -1.76 -0.50 -15.89
CA ILE A 329 -0.97 0.63 -16.39
C ILE A 329 0.36 0.71 -15.65
N ASP A 330 0.31 0.66 -14.32
CA ASP A 330 1.49 0.69 -13.46
C ASP A 330 1.22 -0.04 -12.14
N LYS A 331 2.29 -0.62 -11.58
CA LYS A 331 2.26 -1.29 -10.27
C LYS A 331 3.40 -0.75 -9.42
N LYS A 332 3.08 -0.26 -8.21
CA LYS A 332 4.03 0.19 -7.20
C LYS A 332 3.77 -0.55 -5.90
N CYS A 333 4.70 -1.40 -5.50
CA CYS A 333 4.60 -2.24 -4.31
C CYS A 333 4.98 -1.50 -3.01
N LEU A 334 4.91 -2.19 -1.89
CA LEU A 334 5.27 -1.66 -0.58
C LEU A 334 6.75 -1.25 -0.51
N LEU A 335 7.64 -2.08 -1.04
CA LEU A 335 9.07 -1.80 -1.06
C LEU A 335 9.37 -0.52 -1.87
N ASP A 336 8.71 -0.34 -3.03
CA ASP A 336 8.82 0.90 -3.81
C ASP A 336 8.41 2.13 -3.00
N ALA A 337 7.33 2.03 -2.22
CA ALA A 337 6.83 3.13 -1.41
C ALA A 337 7.80 3.52 -0.28
N ILE A 338 8.45 2.54 0.34
CA ILE A 338 9.46 2.76 1.38
C ILE A 338 10.73 3.34 0.77
N THR A 339 11.26 2.71 -0.28
CA THR A 339 12.50 3.13 -0.97
C THR A 339 12.39 4.56 -1.51
N ASN A 340 11.25 4.90 -2.12
CA ASN A 340 10.97 6.25 -2.61
C ASN A 340 10.56 7.23 -1.50
N ASN A 341 10.68 6.81 -0.25
CA ASN A 341 10.39 7.66 0.90
C ASN A 341 8.96 8.24 0.93
N ILE A 342 7.98 7.50 0.41
CA ILE A 342 6.56 7.88 0.35
C ILE A 342 5.86 7.57 1.67
N ILE A 343 6.18 6.40 2.25
CA ILE A 343 5.72 5.97 3.57
C ILE A 343 6.90 5.70 4.49
N CYS A 344 6.64 5.56 5.79
CA CYS A 344 7.64 5.15 6.77
C CYS A 344 7.95 3.67 6.63
N ASP A 345 9.16 3.29 6.98
CA ASP A 345 9.51 1.88 7.15
C ASP A 345 8.82 1.28 8.38
N TYR A 346 8.87 -0.03 8.52
CA TYR A 346 8.16 -0.75 9.57
C TYR A 346 9.02 -1.86 10.18
N VAL A 347 8.62 -2.30 11.38
CA VAL A 347 9.15 -3.48 12.05
C VAL A 347 7.99 -4.34 12.56
N ILE A 348 8.09 -5.65 12.36
CA ILE A 348 7.15 -6.63 12.91
C ILE A 348 7.73 -7.13 14.22
N GLN A 349 7.06 -6.84 15.34
CA GLN A 349 7.45 -7.23 16.68
C GLN A 349 6.52 -8.33 17.18
N THR A 350 7.01 -9.56 17.17
CA THR A 350 6.30 -10.70 17.79
C THR A 350 6.67 -10.76 19.27
N ILE A 351 5.69 -10.51 20.13
CA ILE A 351 5.87 -10.47 21.58
C ILE A 351 5.37 -11.79 22.19
N ILE A 352 6.27 -12.59 22.71
CA ILE A 352 5.96 -13.92 23.24
C ILE A 352 6.00 -13.90 24.76
N THR A 353 5.01 -14.53 25.40
CA THR A 353 5.04 -14.90 26.82
C THR A 353 4.43 -16.28 26.99
N ASP A 354 4.85 -17.03 27.99
CA ASP A 354 4.22 -18.27 28.38
C ASP A 354 3.15 -18.09 29.47
N GLU A 355 2.40 -19.15 29.77
CA GLU A 355 1.34 -19.07 30.79
C GLU A 355 1.89 -18.83 32.20
N GLU A 356 3.09 -19.32 32.49
CA GLU A 356 3.72 -19.13 33.81
C GLU A 356 4.11 -17.66 34.03
N ASN A 357 4.79 -17.08 33.04
CA ASN A 357 5.15 -15.66 33.07
C ASN A 357 3.89 -14.76 33.03
N LEU A 358 2.87 -15.12 32.29
CA LEU A 358 1.61 -14.37 32.31
C LEU A 358 0.92 -14.43 33.67
N ASN A 359 0.89 -15.59 34.34
CA ASN A 359 0.34 -15.71 35.69
C ASN A 359 1.16 -14.91 36.71
N LYS A 360 2.48 -14.86 36.59
CA LYS A 360 3.33 -13.99 37.41
C LYS A 360 2.99 -12.51 37.16
N LEU A 361 2.79 -12.13 35.93
CA LEU A 361 2.37 -10.76 35.54
C LEU A 361 1.02 -10.39 36.16
N LEU A 362 0.04 -11.28 36.11
CA LEU A 362 -1.27 -11.05 36.72
C LEU A 362 -1.14 -10.83 38.25
N LEU A 363 -0.28 -11.61 38.92
CA LEU A 363 0.00 -11.43 40.36
C LEU A 363 0.68 -10.07 40.63
N GLU A 364 1.64 -9.67 39.82
CA GLU A 364 2.30 -8.35 39.96
C GLU A 364 1.34 -7.17 39.78
N ILE A 365 0.37 -7.30 38.87
CA ILE A 365 -0.66 -6.28 38.64
C ILE A 365 -1.77 -6.34 39.71
N ASP A 366 -1.80 -7.36 40.55
CA ASP A 366 -2.87 -7.66 41.51
C ASP A 366 -4.21 -7.98 40.83
N ILE A 367 -4.16 -8.81 39.78
CA ILE A 367 -5.31 -9.34 39.04
C ILE A 367 -5.39 -10.86 39.33
N LYS A 368 -6.50 -11.32 39.88
CA LYS A 368 -6.65 -12.74 40.25
C LYS A 368 -6.81 -13.65 39.05
N GLU A 369 -7.62 -13.25 38.07
CA GLU A 369 -7.94 -14.06 36.91
C GLU A 369 -8.42 -13.19 35.74
N VAL A 370 -8.19 -13.63 34.50
CA VAL A 370 -8.69 -13.04 33.27
C VAL A 370 -9.32 -14.11 32.38
N ASN A 371 -10.47 -13.79 31.81
CA ASN A 371 -11.23 -14.71 30.96
C ASN A 371 -10.55 -14.97 29.62
N ASP A 372 -9.80 -13.97 29.08
CA ASP A 372 -9.09 -14.09 27.81
C ASP A 372 -7.66 -13.57 27.92
N LYS A 373 -6.73 -14.52 28.15
CA LYS A 373 -5.31 -14.25 28.35
C LYS A 373 -4.65 -13.57 27.13
N ARG A 374 -5.13 -13.85 25.90
CA ARG A 374 -4.55 -13.26 24.66
C ARG A 374 -4.94 -11.81 24.51
N LEU A 375 -6.22 -11.49 24.73
CA LEU A 375 -6.70 -10.10 24.70
C LEU A 375 -6.04 -9.28 25.83
N PHE A 376 -5.89 -9.87 27.02
CA PHE A 376 -5.18 -9.24 28.13
C PHE A 376 -3.72 -8.92 27.76
N LEU A 377 -3.01 -9.88 27.18
CA LEU A 377 -1.63 -9.67 26.72
C LEU A 377 -1.54 -8.55 25.67
N SER A 378 -2.51 -8.45 24.78
CA SER A 378 -2.57 -7.39 23.78
C SER A 378 -2.80 -6.01 24.43
N ALA A 379 -3.67 -5.92 25.41
CA ALA A 379 -3.89 -4.70 26.20
C ALA A 379 -2.62 -4.30 26.98
N TYR A 380 -2.00 -5.26 27.68
CA TYR A 380 -0.75 -5.05 28.41
C TYR A 380 0.39 -4.56 27.52
N THR A 381 0.62 -5.24 26.40
CA THR A 381 1.69 -4.90 25.45
C THR A 381 1.49 -3.49 24.87
N SER A 382 0.25 -3.11 24.59
CA SER A 382 -0.08 -1.78 24.10
C SER A 382 0.20 -0.70 25.16
N LEU A 383 -0.20 -0.93 26.41
CA LEU A 383 0.08 0.00 27.51
C LEU A 383 1.57 0.10 27.78
N LYS A 384 2.30 -1.03 27.79
CA LYS A 384 3.75 -1.04 27.96
C LYS A 384 4.45 -0.24 26.87
N SER A 385 4.06 -0.42 25.61
CA SER A 385 4.63 0.34 24.48
C SER A 385 4.44 1.84 24.63
N ILE A 386 3.30 2.30 25.16
CA ILE A 386 3.06 3.73 25.41
C ILE A 386 3.83 4.20 26.64
N PHE A 387 3.84 3.43 27.72
CA PHE A 387 4.52 3.80 28.96
C PHE A 387 6.03 4.01 28.75
N GLU A 388 6.64 3.16 27.95
CA GLU A 388 8.06 3.22 27.57
C GLU A 388 8.33 4.23 26.43
N GLU A 389 7.30 4.95 25.97
CA GLU A 389 7.36 5.92 24.85
C GLU A 389 7.84 5.31 23.53
N HIS A 390 7.71 3.99 23.36
CA HIS A 390 7.97 3.32 22.09
C HIS A 390 6.89 3.67 21.06
N SER A 391 5.65 3.85 21.50
CA SER A 391 4.53 4.27 20.67
C SER A 391 3.70 5.33 21.39
N HIS A 392 3.02 6.17 20.60
CA HIS A 392 2.16 7.24 21.12
C HIS A 392 0.70 7.01 20.79
N HIS A 393 0.41 6.53 19.57
CA HIS A 393 -0.93 6.26 19.09
C HIS A 393 -1.03 4.85 18.52
N ILE A 394 -1.87 4.04 19.13
CA ILE A 394 -2.00 2.61 18.82
C ILE A 394 -3.42 2.29 18.37
N LEU A 395 -3.55 1.52 17.27
CA LEU A 395 -4.77 0.81 16.91
C LEU A 395 -4.64 -0.65 17.28
N ILE A 396 -5.63 -1.19 18.01
CA ILE A 396 -5.73 -2.61 18.31
C ILE A 396 -6.87 -3.20 17.50
N TYR A 397 -6.54 -4.16 16.62
CA TYR A 397 -7.52 -4.86 15.80
C TYR A 397 -7.99 -6.14 16.47
N SER A 398 -9.30 -6.35 16.50
CA SER A 398 -9.98 -7.56 16.98
C SER A 398 -10.97 -8.08 15.95
N ASN A 399 -11.43 -9.33 16.10
CA ASN A 399 -12.32 -10.00 15.16
C ASN A 399 -13.79 -9.60 15.33
N ASN A 400 -14.18 -9.22 16.52
CA ASN A 400 -15.56 -8.86 16.82
C ASN A 400 -15.67 -7.73 17.85
N LYS A 401 -16.86 -7.15 17.96
CA LYS A 401 -17.17 -6.03 18.82
C LYS A 401 -16.98 -6.36 20.32
N ASN A 402 -17.35 -7.56 20.74
CA ASN A 402 -17.22 -7.97 22.15
C ASN A 402 -15.76 -8.04 22.56
N ASN A 403 -14.88 -8.61 21.74
CA ASN A 403 -13.44 -8.67 22.00
C ASN A 403 -12.81 -7.28 21.98
N SER A 404 -13.26 -6.40 21.09
CA SER A 404 -12.83 -5.01 21.07
C SER A 404 -13.20 -4.26 22.35
N LEU A 405 -14.38 -4.50 22.92
CA LEU A 405 -14.80 -3.95 24.22
C LEU A 405 -14.01 -4.54 25.38
N LYS A 406 -13.80 -5.88 25.41
CA LYS A 406 -12.96 -6.55 26.42
C LYS A 406 -11.54 -6.00 26.47
N LEU A 407 -10.96 -5.64 25.31
CA LEU A 407 -9.65 -4.99 25.27
C LEU A 407 -9.65 -3.66 26.04
N ILE A 408 -10.69 -2.85 25.89
CA ILE A 408 -10.84 -1.60 26.67
C ILE A 408 -11.02 -1.89 28.17
N GLU A 409 -11.78 -2.92 28.52
CA GLU A 409 -11.95 -3.36 29.91
C GLU A 409 -10.60 -3.76 30.53
N TYR A 410 -9.78 -4.57 29.83
CA TYR A 410 -8.44 -4.94 30.31
C TYR A 410 -7.49 -3.75 30.39
N ILE A 411 -7.54 -2.81 29.45
CA ILE A 411 -6.77 -1.56 29.52
C ILE A 411 -7.17 -0.78 30.78
N ASN A 412 -8.48 -0.63 31.06
CA ASN A 412 -8.97 0.05 32.24
C ASN A 412 -8.52 -0.66 33.52
N LEU A 413 -8.65 -1.99 33.57
CA LEU A 413 -8.28 -2.80 34.71
C LEU A 413 -6.78 -2.63 35.09
N ILE A 414 -5.88 -2.67 34.11
CA ILE A 414 -4.44 -2.47 34.32
C ILE A 414 -4.13 -1.05 34.83
N LEU A 415 -4.81 -0.04 34.28
CA LEU A 415 -4.63 1.36 34.69
C LEU A 415 -5.18 1.64 36.10
N GLU A 416 -6.34 1.06 36.47
CA GLU A 416 -6.93 1.15 37.80
C GLU A 416 -6.00 0.57 38.88
N LYS A 417 -5.29 -0.47 38.57
CA LYS A 417 -4.25 -1.05 39.44
C LYS A 417 -2.99 -0.18 39.55
N LYS A 418 -2.92 0.93 38.79
CA LYS A 418 -1.78 1.86 38.74
C LYS A 418 -0.45 1.18 38.44
N TYR A 419 -0.50 0.11 37.63
CA TYR A 419 0.71 -0.60 37.20
C TYR A 419 1.52 0.24 36.21
N PHE A 420 0.82 0.88 35.24
CA PHE A 420 1.40 1.91 34.39
C PHE A 420 0.81 3.28 34.71
N ASP A 421 1.67 4.28 34.91
CA ASP A 421 1.25 5.67 35.06
C ASP A 421 1.40 6.40 33.71
N ILE A 422 0.27 6.51 32.99
CA ILE A 422 0.20 7.17 31.69
C ILE A 422 -0.82 8.32 31.79
N PRO A 423 -0.36 9.53 32.10
CA PRO A 423 -1.25 10.67 32.29
C PRO A 423 -1.95 11.06 30.98
N ASN A 424 -3.26 11.30 31.07
CA ASN A 424 -4.09 11.77 29.95
C ASN A 424 -4.13 10.81 28.73
N LEU A 425 -4.00 9.49 28.96
CA LEU A 425 -4.19 8.49 27.92
C LEU A 425 -5.63 8.53 27.41
N PHE A 426 -5.81 8.83 26.13
CA PHE A 426 -7.08 8.65 25.44
C PHE A 426 -7.28 7.16 25.11
N LYS A 427 -8.45 6.62 25.44
CA LYS A 427 -8.82 5.24 25.13
C LYS A 427 -10.28 5.15 24.73
N SER A 428 -10.57 4.44 23.65
CA SER A 428 -11.93 4.25 23.17
C SER A 428 -12.06 3.01 22.31
N ASN A 429 -13.26 2.45 22.28
CA ASN A 429 -13.66 1.49 21.27
C ASN A 429 -14.24 2.25 20.06
N TYR A 430 -14.04 1.72 18.85
CA TYR A 430 -14.58 2.26 17.60
C TYR A 430 -15.20 1.14 16.75
N HIS A 431 -16.45 1.28 16.35
CA HIS A 431 -17.15 0.33 15.48
C HIS A 431 -18.15 1.00 14.54
N SER A 432 -18.55 0.28 13.49
CA SER A 432 -19.41 0.81 12.41
C SER A 432 -20.85 1.13 12.82
N GLU A 433 -21.34 0.51 13.90
CA GLU A 433 -22.71 0.75 14.40
C GLU A 433 -22.87 2.03 15.22
N MET A 434 -21.77 2.68 15.59
CA MET A 434 -21.79 3.99 16.24
C MET A 434 -22.34 5.03 15.28
N ASN A 435 -23.06 6.02 15.82
CA ASN A 435 -23.52 7.12 14.99
C ASN A 435 -22.35 7.99 14.48
N ASN A 436 -22.55 8.65 13.35
CA ASN A 436 -21.52 9.45 12.69
C ASN A 436 -20.94 10.58 13.57
N ARG A 437 -21.68 11.07 14.55
CA ARG A 437 -21.23 12.13 15.46
C ARG A 437 -20.25 11.57 16.50
N GLU A 438 -20.59 10.45 17.09
CA GLU A 438 -19.71 9.73 18.03
C GLU A 438 -18.41 9.28 17.36
N GLN A 439 -18.49 8.66 16.18
CA GLN A 439 -17.31 8.27 15.41
C GLN A 439 -16.37 9.45 15.16
N LYS A 440 -16.89 10.59 14.74
CA LYS A 440 -16.10 11.82 14.51
C LYS A 440 -15.49 12.38 15.79
N GLU A 441 -16.21 12.30 16.89
CA GLU A 441 -15.76 12.80 18.19
C GLU A 441 -14.62 11.93 18.75
N ILE A 442 -14.74 10.61 18.67
CA ILE A 442 -13.68 9.67 19.07
C ILE A 442 -12.40 9.95 18.28
N LEU A 443 -12.47 9.99 16.95
CA LEU A 443 -11.29 10.25 16.12
C LEU A 443 -10.67 11.61 16.41
N LYS A 444 -11.49 12.64 16.57
CA LYS A 444 -11.02 13.99 16.90
C LYS A 444 -10.33 14.07 18.27
N ASN A 445 -10.81 13.34 19.26
CA ASN A 445 -10.20 13.32 20.59
C ASN A 445 -8.92 12.50 20.58
N PHE A 446 -8.89 11.37 19.87
CA PHE A 446 -7.68 10.58 19.65
C PHE A 446 -6.59 11.38 18.93
N GLU A 447 -6.93 12.08 17.85
CA GLU A 447 -6.01 12.93 17.10
C GLU A 447 -5.42 14.09 17.92
N LYS A 448 -6.10 14.52 18.98
CA LYS A 448 -5.66 15.62 19.86
C LYS A 448 -4.88 15.14 21.08
N SER A 449 -5.01 13.89 21.45
CA SER A 449 -4.33 13.33 22.61
C SER A 449 -2.83 13.25 22.38
N LYS A 450 -2.05 13.28 23.43
CA LYS A 450 -0.60 12.99 23.38
C LYS A 450 -0.38 11.49 23.24
N PHE A 451 -1.16 10.70 23.98
CA PHE A 451 -1.15 9.25 23.94
C PHE A 451 -2.56 8.75 23.70
N GLY A 452 -2.70 7.72 22.87
CA GLY A 452 -4.03 7.21 22.57
C GLY A 452 -4.03 5.74 22.15
N ILE A 453 -5.10 5.04 22.55
CA ILE A 453 -5.41 3.68 22.13
C ILE A 453 -6.85 3.66 21.60
N ILE A 454 -7.03 3.15 20.40
CA ILE A 454 -8.34 2.79 19.85
C ILE A 454 -8.36 1.28 19.61
N THR A 455 -9.40 0.62 20.13
CA THR A 455 -9.72 -0.77 19.76
C THR A 455 -10.80 -0.76 18.69
N CYS A 456 -10.67 -1.57 17.65
CA CYS A 456 -11.64 -1.58 16.55
C CYS A 456 -11.74 -2.93 15.85
N VAL A 457 -12.86 -3.12 15.13
CA VAL A 457 -13.12 -4.27 14.26
C VAL A 457 -13.04 -3.79 12.81
N TYR A 458 -11.84 -3.79 12.23
CA TYR A 458 -11.54 -3.46 10.82
C TYR A 458 -12.11 -2.12 10.27
N CYS A 459 -12.75 -1.31 11.10
CA CYS A 459 -13.45 -0.10 10.65
C CYS A 459 -12.53 1.01 10.16
N LEU A 460 -11.33 1.10 10.68
CA LEU A 460 -10.33 2.12 10.35
C LEU A 460 -9.27 1.61 9.36
N GLY A 461 -9.51 0.47 8.74
CA GLY A 461 -8.65 -0.12 7.70
C GLY A 461 -8.61 0.70 6.41
N GLU A 462 -9.65 1.49 6.10
CA GLU A 462 -9.77 2.31 4.91
C GLU A 462 -10.36 3.68 5.22
N GLY A 463 -9.94 4.71 4.48
CA GLY A 463 -10.59 6.02 4.50
C GLY A 463 -10.29 6.94 5.69
N TRP A 464 -9.40 6.57 6.62
CA TRP A 464 -8.94 7.46 7.70
C TRP A 464 -7.44 7.72 7.58
N ASP A 465 -7.03 8.97 7.73
CA ASP A 465 -5.63 9.39 7.58
C ASP A 465 -5.16 10.13 8.84
N PHE A 466 -4.28 9.47 9.61
CA PHE A 466 -3.70 10.03 10.82
C PHE A 466 -2.19 9.77 10.88
N PRO A 467 -1.36 10.73 10.44
CA PRO A 467 0.10 10.56 10.36
C PRO A 467 0.82 10.35 11.70
N LEU A 468 0.18 10.69 12.82
CA LEU A 468 0.75 10.46 14.17
C LEU A 468 0.57 9.01 14.65
N LEU A 469 -0.30 8.20 14.00
CA LEU A 469 -0.42 6.80 14.32
C LEU A 469 0.91 6.10 14.06
N ASP A 470 1.49 5.46 15.07
CA ASP A 470 2.84 4.89 15.01
C ASP A 470 2.89 3.38 15.31
N ALA A 471 1.79 2.80 15.82
CA ALA A 471 1.71 1.35 16.00
C ALA A 471 0.34 0.77 15.68
N VAL A 472 0.35 -0.50 15.27
CA VAL A 472 -0.85 -1.35 15.17
C VAL A 472 -0.60 -2.66 15.93
N VAL A 473 -1.65 -3.18 16.57
CA VAL A 473 -1.61 -4.43 17.33
C VAL A 473 -2.64 -5.39 16.77
N PHE A 474 -2.21 -6.59 16.42
CA PHE A 474 -3.10 -7.67 16.01
C PHE A 474 -3.39 -8.58 17.20
N SER A 475 -4.51 -8.37 17.88
CA SER A 475 -4.88 -9.17 19.05
C SER A 475 -5.36 -10.57 18.66
N GLU A 476 -5.94 -10.73 17.47
CA GLU A 476 -6.53 -11.97 16.96
C GLU A 476 -6.15 -12.22 15.50
N ASN A 477 -6.43 -13.43 15.02
CA ASN A 477 -6.23 -13.78 13.61
C ASN A 477 -7.21 -13.02 12.71
N MET A 478 -6.72 -12.53 11.59
CA MET A 478 -7.54 -11.92 10.54
C MET A 478 -7.82 -12.91 9.41
N SER A 479 -9.05 -12.96 8.95
CA SER A 479 -9.48 -13.88 7.88
C SER A 479 -9.25 -13.32 6.46
N SER A 480 -8.95 -12.04 6.31
CA SER A 480 -8.82 -11.38 4.99
C SER A 480 -7.40 -10.89 4.75
N ASN A 481 -6.74 -11.46 3.74
CA ASN A 481 -5.38 -11.13 3.34
C ASN A 481 -5.19 -9.63 3.04
N ILE A 482 -6.13 -9.04 2.30
CA ILE A 482 -6.10 -7.62 1.94
C ILE A 482 -6.17 -6.75 3.20
N ARG A 483 -7.04 -7.11 4.15
CA ARG A 483 -7.19 -6.37 5.40
C ARG A 483 -5.96 -6.43 6.28
N ILE A 484 -5.21 -7.53 6.26
CA ILE A 484 -3.94 -7.65 7.00
C ILE A 484 -2.98 -6.56 6.54
N VAL A 485 -2.68 -6.47 5.24
CA VAL A 485 -1.74 -5.49 4.69
C VAL A 485 -2.24 -4.06 4.91
N GLN A 486 -3.51 -3.78 4.64
CA GLN A 486 -4.09 -2.45 4.83
C GLN A 486 -4.07 -2.00 6.28
N SER A 487 -4.36 -2.90 7.23
CA SER A 487 -4.33 -2.62 8.67
C SER A 487 -2.90 -2.42 9.17
N ALA A 488 -1.97 -3.28 8.77
CA ALA A 488 -0.57 -3.19 9.15
C ALA A 488 0.06 -1.85 8.70
N LEU A 489 -0.23 -1.43 7.47
CA LEU A 489 0.34 -0.22 6.88
C LEU A 489 -0.41 1.07 7.24
N ARG A 490 -1.46 0.99 8.08
CA ARG A 490 -2.19 2.19 8.51
C ARG A 490 -1.29 3.17 9.25
N ALA A 491 -0.39 2.67 10.08
CA ALA A 491 0.56 3.47 10.83
C ALA A 491 1.76 3.96 10.00
N SER A 492 1.97 3.46 8.78
CA SER A 492 3.15 3.81 7.94
C SER A 492 3.04 5.17 7.25
N ARG A 493 2.01 5.96 7.54
CA ARG A 493 1.91 7.33 7.05
C ARG A 493 3.02 8.21 7.59
N LYS A 494 3.66 8.99 6.72
CA LYS A 494 4.70 9.92 7.14
C LYS A 494 4.17 11.04 8.01
N ASN A 495 4.86 11.24 9.10
CA ASN A 495 4.66 12.40 9.96
C ASN A 495 5.73 13.45 9.63
N LYS A 496 5.29 14.62 9.18
CA LYS A 496 6.19 15.74 8.86
C LYS A 496 6.98 16.26 10.07
N LEU A 497 6.51 15.98 11.28
CA LEU A 497 7.15 16.37 12.53
C LEU A 497 8.14 15.30 13.05
N GLN A 498 8.04 14.06 12.55
CA GLN A 498 8.85 12.92 12.98
C GLN A 498 9.35 12.18 11.72
N GLN A 499 10.48 12.61 11.19
CA GLN A 499 11.00 12.08 9.93
C GLN A 499 11.55 10.65 10.06
N ASP A 500 12.05 10.29 11.23
CA ASP A 500 12.64 8.98 11.54
C ASP A 500 11.61 7.99 12.14
N LYS A 501 10.33 8.25 11.90
CA LYS A 501 9.25 7.37 12.34
C LYS A 501 9.38 5.99 11.70
N ILE A 502 9.42 4.95 12.52
CA ILE A 502 9.31 3.55 12.12
C ILE A 502 7.99 3.01 12.67
N THR A 503 7.18 2.42 11.80
CA THR A 503 5.90 1.82 12.18
C THR A 503 6.12 0.51 12.92
N LYS A 504 5.40 0.29 14.00
CA LYS A 504 5.42 -0.96 14.74
C LYS A 504 4.17 -1.78 14.48
N ILE A 505 4.38 -2.99 14.01
CA ILE A 505 3.35 -4.01 13.83
C ILE A 505 3.56 -5.02 14.96
N ILE A 506 2.73 -4.93 16.00
CA ILE A 506 2.90 -5.71 17.24
C ILE A 506 1.95 -6.91 17.20
N ILE A 507 2.51 -8.10 17.42
CA ILE A 507 1.77 -9.36 17.40
C ILE A 507 2.03 -10.09 18.74
N PRO A 508 1.17 -9.89 19.74
CA PRO A 508 1.28 -10.59 21.01
C PRO A 508 0.90 -12.07 20.85
N ILE A 509 1.69 -12.96 21.47
CA ILE A 509 1.53 -14.41 21.40
C ILE A 509 1.62 -14.98 22.80
N LEU A 510 0.65 -15.83 23.15
CA LEU A 510 0.73 -16.68 24.33
C LEU A 510 1.37 -18.02 23.93
N ASN A 511 2.63 -18.21 24.33
CA ASN A 511 3.36 -19.43 24.04
C ASN A 511 2.77 -20.58 24.87
N LYS A 512 2.16 -21.54 24.18
CA LYS A 512 2.02 -22.91 24.68
C LYS A 512 3.16 -23.70 24.05
N ASN A 513 3.82 -24.55 24.81
CA ASN A 513 4.95 -25.37 24.35
C ASN A 513 4.75 -25.81 22.90
N ASP A 514 5.77 -25.61 22.04
CA ASP A 514 5.78 -25.98 20.63
C ASP A 514 4.95 -25.12 19.64
N TRP A 515 4.68 -23.86 19.95
CA TRP A 515 3.91 -22.99 19.04
C TRP A 515 4.51 -22.87 17.63
N LEU A 516 5.84 -22.96 17.49
CA LEU A 516 6.52 -22.98 16.21
C LEU A 516 6.51 -24.37 15.54
N GLU A 517 6.36 -25.46 16.31
CA GLU A 517 6.41 -26.82 15.78
C GLU A 517 5.05 -27.29 15.28
N ASN A 518 3.97 -26.82 15.91
CA ASN A 518 2.62 -27.15 15.53
C ASN A 518 2.06 -26.14 14.52
N ASN A 519 1.87 -26.58 13.28
CA ASN A 519 1.37 -25.77 12.18
C ASN A 519 -0.06 -25.28 12.35
N ASP A 520 -0.86 -25.99 13.10
CA ASP A 520 -2.27 -25.69 13.38
C ASP A 520 -2.43 -24.79 14.60
N ASN A 521 -1.32 -24.42 15.26
CA ASN A 521 -1.37 -23.46 16.36
C ASN A 521 -1.89 -22.11 15.87
N PRO A 522 -3.00 -21.60 16.44
CA PRO A 522 -3.63 -20.35 15.99
C PRO A 522 -2.69 -19.13 16.03
N ASP A 523 -1.77 -19.10 17.01
CA ASP A 523 -0.86 -17.98 17.17
C ASP A 523 0.26 -18.00 16.11
N PHE A 524 0.80 -19.20 15.79
CA PHE A 524 1.73 -19.34 14.68
C PHE A 524 1.05 -19.03 13.33
N LYS A 525 -0.18 -19.49 13.14
CA LYS A 525 -0.96 -19.18 11.94
C LYS A 525 -1.14 -17.66 11.78
N LYS A 526 -1.44 -16.95 12.87
CA LYS A 526 -1.57 -15.48 12.87
C LYS A 526 -0.29 -14.77 12.40
N VAL A 527 0.84 -15.11 13.01
CA VAL A 527 2.15 -14.51 12.69
C VAL A 527 2.54 -14.82 11.24
N ARG A 528 2.42 -16.09 10.86
CA ARG A 528 2.73 -16.55 9.50
C ARG A 528 1.92 -15.82 8.46
N GLU A 529 0.61 -15.68 8.68
CA GLU A 529 -0.29 -15.02 7.75
C GLU A 529 0.07 -13.53 7.55
N ILE A 530 0.38 -12.83 8.65
CA ILE A 530 0.80 -11.42 8.58
C ILE A 530 2.14 -11.29 7.84
N ILE A 531 3.13 -12.12 8.19
CA ILE A 531 4.45 -12.10 7.53
C ILE A 531 4.30 -12.44 6.05
N TYR A 532 3.49 -13.46 5.71
CA TYR A 532 3.26 -13.87 4.34
C TYR A 532 2.65 -12.74 3.50
N GLN A 533 1.55 -12.17 3.97
CA GLN A 533 0.85 -11.13 3.22
C GLN A 533 1.70 -9.86 3.05
N MET A 534 2.46 -9.49 4.07
CA MET A 534 3.39 -8.37 3.98
C MET A 534 4.59 -8.69 3.06
N GLY A 535 5.06 -9.94 3.08
CA GLY A 535 6.17 -10.41 2.26
C GLY A 535 5.87 -10.46 0.76
N LEU A 536 4.61 -10.64 0.38
CA LEU A 536 4.19 -10.53 -1.02
C LEU A 536 4.41 -9.12 -1.60
N GLU A 537 4.45 -8.11 -0.74
CA GLU A 537 4.60 -6.71 -1.12
C GLU A 537 5.99 -6.13 -0.76
N ASP A 538 6.76 -6.83 0.09
CA ASP A 538 8.09 -6.41 0.53
C ASP A 538 9.03 -7.61 0.72
N GLU A 539 9.88 -7.84 -0.25
CA GLU A 539 10.87 -8.94 -0.24
C GLU A 539 11.95 -8.78 0.86
N THR A 540 12.09 -7.61 1.46
CA THR A 540 13.05 -7.35 2.57
C THR A 540 12.46 -7.65 3.94
N ILE A 541 11.25 -8.21 4.02
CA ILE A 541 10.51 -8.41 5.27
C ILE A 541 11.28 -9.23 6.31
N SER A 542 12.11 -10.18 5.89
CA SER A 542 12.91 -11.01 6.80
C SER A 542 13.86 -10.19 7.70
N GLN A 543 14.30 -9.03 7.22
CA GLN A 543 15.16 -8.11 7.99
C GLN A 543 14.37 -7.26 9.00
N LYS A 544 13.05 -7.23 8.88
CA LYS A 544 12.13 -6.39 9.65
C LYS A 544 11.39 -7.16 10.74
N ILE A 545 11.59 -8.48 10.83
CA ILE A 545 10.96 -9.34 11.83
C ILE A 545 11.86 -9.41 13.07
N LYS A 546 11.27 -9.16 14.23
CA LYS A 546 11.93 -9.29 15.53
C LYS A 546 11.04 -10.04 16.50
N VAL A 547 11.60 -10.97 17.25
CA VAL A 547 10.90 -11.75 18.30
C VAL A 547 11.43 -11.32 19.65
N PHE A 548 10.53 -10.96 20.54
CA PHE A 548 10.83 -10.53 21.91
C PHE A 548 10.14 -11.43 22.92
N PHE A 549 10.81 -11.71 24.01
CA PHE A 549 10.27 -12.47 25.15
C PHE A 549 9.99 -11.51 26.30
N ILE A 550 8.77 -11.56 26.85
CA ILE A 550 8.47 -10.87 28.11
C ILE A 550 9.02 -11.73 29.23
N ASP A 551 10.21 -11.42 29.73
CA ASP A 551 10.79 -12.04 30.92
C ASP A 551 10.51 -11.15 32.14
N LEU A 552 9.67 -11.64 33.01
CA LEU A 552 9.38 -11.02 34.31
C LEU A 552 10.38 -11.57 35.33
N LYS A 553 11.64 -11.13 35.26
CA LYS A 553 12.55 -11.33 36.40
C LYS A 553 11.94 -10.60 37.59
N LYS A 554 11.86 -11.32 38.75
CA LYS A 554 11.38 -10.80 40.03
C LYS A 554 11.94 -9.39 40.30
N THR A 555 11.21 -8.39 39.97
CA THR A 555 11.46 -7.03 40.43
C THR A 555 10.30 -6.66 41.33
N ASN A 556 10.55 -6.64 42.63
CA ASN A 556 9.62 -6.14 43.68
C ASN A 556 9.35 -4.62 43.54
N SER A 557 9.45 -4.06 42.37
CA SER A 557 9.28 -2.64 42.10
C SER A 557 8.44 -2.43 40.88
N LYS A 558 7.47 -1.49 40.97
CA LYS A 558 6.70 -1.00 39.82
C LYS A 558 7.63 -0.65 38.64
N PRO A 559 7.21 -0.86 37.38
CA PRO A 559 8.03 -0.54 36.24
C PRO A 559 8.49 0.92 36.30
N LYS A 560 9.80 1.13 36.33
CA LYS A 560 10.43 2.45 36.25
C LYS A 560 10.65 2.79 34.78
N LYS A 561 10.36 4.02 34.40
CA LYS A 561 10.67 4.55 33.08
C LYS A 561 12.19 4.52 32.88
N ILE A 562 12.69 3.52 32.14
CA ILE A 562 14.11 3.44 31.77
C ILE A 562 14.27 4.20 30.46
N ILE A 563 14.85 5.40 30.54
CA ILE A 563 15.26 6.16 29.36
C ILE A 563 16.64 5.65 28.94
N ASN A 564 16.67 4.51 28.26
CA ASN A 564 17.86 4.03 27.59
C ASN A 564 17.71 4.30 26.08
N ASN A 565 18.62 5.09 25.52
CA ASN A 565 18.59 5.57 24.14
C ASN A 565 18.83 4.48 23.06
N ASP A 566 19.14 3.24 23.43
CA ASP A 566 19.67 2.26 22.48
C ASP A 566 18.82 1.01 22.25
N ASN A 567 17.75 0.76 23.02
CA ASN A 567 16.92 -0.44 22.85
C ASN A 567 15.42 -0.09 22.87
N ASN A 568 14.83 -0.01 21.69
CA ASN A 568 13.39 0.16 21.44
C ASN A 568 12.59 -1.15 21.62
N ASP A 569 12.89 -1.99 22.61
CA ASP A 569 12.42 -3.37 22.65
C ASP A 569 11.42 -3.60 23.77
N LEU A 570 10.23 -4.07 23.41
CA LEU A 570 9.12 -4.42 24.33
C LEU A 570 9.43 -5.64 25.21
N GLY A 571 10.61 -6.24 25.09
CA GLY A 571 11.08 -7.40 25.85
C GLY A 571 12.53 -7.73 25.54
N ILE A 572 12.98 -8.91 25.94
CA ILE A 572 14.31 -9.42 25.62
C ILE A 572 14.29 -9.96 24.18
N TYR A 573 15.12 -9.40 23.31
CA TYR A 573 15.26 -9.87 21.93
C TYR A 573 15.79 -11.29 21.87
N ASN A 574 15.10 -12.16 21.14
CA ASN A 574 15.50 -13.55 20.94
C ASN A 574 15.88 -13.79 19.48
N GLU A 575 17.16 -13.78 19.20
CA GLU A 575 17.71 -13.96 17.86
C GLU A 575 17.46 -15.36 17.30
N GLU A 576 17.56 -16.40 18.12
CA GLU A 576 17.36 -17.79 17.69
C GLU A 576 15.91 -18.05 17.27
N LEU A 577 14.95 -17.58 18.07
CA LEU A 577 13.53 -17.66 17.72
C LEU A 577 13.20 -16.80 16.49
N THR A 578 13.85 -15.65 16.35
CA THR A 578 13.68 -14.80 15.15
C THR A 578 14.15 -15.54 13.90
N LYS A 579 15.35 -16.12 13.92
CA LYS A 579 15.88 -16.95 12.82
C LYS A 579 14.99 -18.17 12.55
N SER A 580 14.53 -18.85 13.60
CA SER A 580 13.65 -20.02 13.47
C SER A 580 12.29 -19.65 12.87
N LEU A 581 11.70 -18.52 13.28
CA LEU A 581 10.44 -18.03 12.71
C LEU A 581 10.60 -17.67 11.23
N ILE A 582 11.68 -16.96 10.87
CA ILE A 582 11.98 -16.60 9.49
C ILE A 582 12.15 -17.86 8.64
N LEU A 583 12.94 -18.82 9.09
CA LEU A 583 13.19 -20.07 8.37
C LEU A 583 11.90 -20.89 8.19
N LYS A 584 11.08 -21.03 9.23
CA LYS A 584 9.82 -21.77 9.15
C LYS A 584 8.76 -21.06 8.31
N THR A 585 8.76 -19.74 8.32
CA THR A 585 7.88 -18.94 7.45
C THR A 585 8.33 -19.06 6.00
N ASN A 586 9.63 -18.95 5.73
CA ASN A 586 10.18 -19.07 4.38
C ASN A 586 10.08 -20.49 3.79
N LYS A 587 10.17 -21.55 4.61
CA LYS A 587 9.99 -22.94 4.14
C LYS A 587 8.59 -23.26 3.65
N ARG A 588 7.56 -22.48 4.03
CA ARG A 588 6.16 -22.75 3.71
C ARG A 588 5.49 -21.72 2.83
N THR A 589 6.14 -20.62 2.67
CA THR A 589 5.67 -19.53 1.86
C THR A 589 6.82 -19.14 0.96
N SER A 590 6.72 -19.43 -0.33
CA SER A 590 7.58 -18.85 -1.36
C SER A 590 7.34 -17.35 -1.38
N ILE A 591 7.79 -16.69 -0.32
CA ILE A 591 7.55 -15.27 -0.10
C ILE A 591 8.26 -14.51 -1.22
N GLY A 592 7.47 -13.97 -2.12
CA GLY A 592 7.94 -13.00 -3.09
C GLY A 592 8.61 -13.55 -4.33
N ILE A 593 8.63 -14.86 -4.57
CA ILE A 593 9.09 -15.35 -5.86
C ILE A 593 7.92 -15.39 -6.86
N THR A 594 7.98 -14.58 -7.90
CA THR A 594 7.05 -14.70 -9.02
C THR A 594 7.48 -15.84 -9.93
N TYR A 595 6.55 -16.36 -10.72
CA TYR A 595 6.85 -17.38 -11.75
C TYR A 595 8.04 -16.97 -12.64
N GLU A 596 8.10 -15.71 -13.05
CA GLU A 596 9.18 -15.17 -13.87
C GLU A 596 10.53 -15.11 -13.13
N LYS A 597 10.52 -14.70 -11.84
CA LYS A 597 11.73 -14.68 -11.00
C LYS A 597 12.24 -16.10 -10.73
N ALA A 598 11.34 -17.06 -10.47
CA ALA A 598 11.71 -18.47 -10.31
C ALA A 598 12.37 -19.00 -11.59
N ARG A 599 11.77 -18.78 -12.75
CA ARG A 599 12.36 -19.15 -14.06
C ARG A 599 13.70 -18.49 -14.31
N LYS A 600 13.90 -17.26 -13.90
CA LYS A 600 15.19 -16.57 -14.01
C LYS A 600 16.29 -17.25 -13.18
N ILE A 601 16.00 -17.60 -11.93
CA ILE A 601 16.93 -18.34 -11.06
C ILE A 601 17.29 -19.70 -11.68
N ILE A 602 16.28 -20.42 -12.17
CA ILE A 602 16.45 -21.71 -12.84
C ILE A 602 17.37 -21.58 -14.07
N ALA A 603 17.14 -20.55 -14.90
CA ALA A 603 17.95 -20.28 -16.08
C ALA A 603 19.39 -19.89 -15.73
N GLU A 604 19.59 -19.01 -14.73
CA GLU A 604 20.93 -18.61 -14.23
C GLU A 604 21.73 -19.78 -13.68
N LYS A 605 21.05 -20.76 -13.06
CA LYS A 605 21.64 -21.99 -12.53
C LYS A 605 21.74 -23.12 -13.57
N ASN A 606 21.23 -22.89 -14.79
CA ASN A 606 21.17 -23.83 -15.89
C ASN A 606 20.54 -25.20 -15.55
N ILE A 607 19.45 -25.14 -14.76
CA ILE A 607 18.70 -26.32 -14.33
C ILE A 607 17.85 -26.84 -15.49
N LYS A 608 18.01 -28.12 -15.83
CA LYS A 608 17.34 -28.74 -16.99
C LYS A 608 16.54 -30.00 -16.64
N THR A 609 16.71 -30.54 -15.45
CA THR A 609 15.97 -31.74 -14.99
C THR A 609 15.14 -31.42 -13.72
N LYS A 610 14.15 -32.25 -13.44
CA LYS A 610 13.38 -32.14 -12.19
C LYS A 610 14.22 -32.45 -10.97
N GLU A 611 15.11 -33.43 -11.10
CA GLU A 611 16.03 -33.87 -10.05
C GLU A 611 16.96 -32.71 -9.66
N ASP A 612 17.61 -32.05 -10.61
CA ASP A 612 18.43 -30.86 -10.38
C ASP A 612 17.59 -29.70 -9.75
N TYR A 613 16.35 -29.57 -10.19
CA TYR A 613 15.43 -28.57 -9.61
C TYR A 613 15.12 -28.86 -8.15
N TYR A 614 14.84 -30.11 -7.79
CA TYR A 614 14.60 -30.50 -6.40
C TYR A 614 15.86 -30.33 -5.54
N GLU A 615 17.04 -30.61 -6.09
CA GLU A 615 18.29 -30.34 -5.41
C GLU A 615 18.51 -28.81 -5.21
N LEU A 616 18.18 -28.02 -6.22
CA LEU A 616 18.21 -26.57 -6.13
C LEU A 616 17.24 -26.06 -5.05
N CYS A 617 16.02 -26.61 -4.95
CA CYS A 617 15.04 -26.26 -3.90
C CYS A 617 15.56 -26.55 -2.48
N ASN A 618 16.38 -27.60 -2.30
CA ASN A 618 17.01 -27.89 -1.03
C ASN A 618 18.09 -26.85 -0.64
N ASN A 619 18.71 -26.23 -1.63
CA ASN A 619 19.79 -25.25 -1.45
C ASN A 619 19.31 -23.80 -1.56
N ASP A 620 18.18 -23.52 -2.22
CA ASP A 620 17.59 -22.20 -2.38
C ASP A 620 16.14 -22.19 -1.88
N ASN A 621 15.97 -21.74 -0.65
CA ASN A 621 14.68 -21.70 0.04
C ASN A 621 13.61 -20.78 -0.60
N ARG A 622 13.96 -20.08 -1.69
CA ARG A 622 13.02 -19.26 -2.47
C ARG A 622 12.22 -20.09 -3.46
N LEU A 623 12.70 -21.27 -3.80
CA LEU A 623 12.07 -22.20 -4.74
C LEU A 623 11.33 -23.30 -3.99
N GLU A 624 10.17 -23.67 -4.49
CA GLU A 624 9.31 -24.70 -3.90
C GLU A 624 9.30 -25.96 -4.74
N THR A 625 9.14 -27.10 -4.06
CA THR A 625 9.15 -28.41 -4.72
C THR A 625 7.92 -28.67 -5.60
N GLU A 626 6.83 -27.93 -5.39
CA GLU A 626 5.56 -28.09 -6.11
C GLU A 626 5.17 -26.80 -6.87
N PRO A 627 5.97 -26.39 -7.88
CA PRO A 627 5.70 -25.15 -8.62
C PRO A 627 4.36 -25.16 -9.37
N GLU A 628 3.84 -26.31 -9.74
CA GLU A 628 2.52 -26.51 -10.34
C GLU A 628 1.36 -26.10 -9.43
N ILE A 629 1.54 -26.23 -8.12
CA ILE A 629 0.52 -25.82 -7.12
C ILE A 629 0.65 -24.30 -6.86
N ILE A 630 1.87 -23.81 -6.68
CA ILE A 630 2.15 -22.44 -6.28
C ILE A 630 1.89 -21.46 -7.43
N PHE A 631 2.33 -21.81 -8.62
CA PHE A 631 2.14 -21.01 -9.83
C PHE A 631 0.92 -21.47 -10.64
N LYS A 632 -0.13 -21.93 -9.95
CA LYS A 632 -1.37 -22.37 -10.59
C LYS A 632 -1.92 -21.30 -11.52
N GLY A 633 -2.12 -21.66 -12.79
CA GLY A 633 -2.56 -20.74 -13.85
C GLY A 633 -1.44 -20.05 -14.62
N GLN A 634 -0.18 -20.08 -14.12
CA GLN A 634 1.01 -19.64 -14.86
C GLN A 634 1.90 -20.83 -15.23
N PHE A 635 1.94 -21.84 -14.37
CA PHE A 635 2.67 -23.08 -14.65
C PHE A 635 1.90 -23.91 -15.68
N THR A 636 2.48 -24.10 -16.84
CA THR A 636 1.92 -24.90 -17.94
C THR A 636 2.45 -26.33 -17.93
N ASN A 637 3.77 -26.47 -17.87
CA ASN A 637 4.48 -27.73 -17.81
C ASN A 637 5.96 -27.51 -17.40
N TRP A 638 6.63 -28.60 -17.04
CA TRP A 638 8.02 -28.57 -16.60
C TRP A 638 9.02 -28.14 -17.67
N ILE A 639 8.76 -28.45 -18.96
CA ILE A 639 9.62 -28.02 -20.06
C ILE A 639 9.69 -26.51 -20.14
N GLU A 640 8.53 -25.86 -20.04
CA GLU A 640 8.43 -24.42 -20.10
C GLU A 640 8.97 -23.76 -18.82
N TYR A 641 8.69 -24.34 -17.66
CA TYR A 641 9.15 -23.83 -16.37
C TYR A 641 10.67 -23.87 -16.25
N LEU A 642 11.32 -24.99 -16.65
CA LEU A 642 12.79 -25.15 -16.64
C LEU A 642 13.48 -24.48 -17.83
N SER A 643 12.73 -23.86 -18.74
CA SER A 643 13.27 -23.25 -19.97
C SER A 643 14.14 -24.24 -20.79
N ILE A 644 13.67 -25.47 -20.88
CA ILE A 644 14.34 -26.51 -21.70
C ILE A 644 14.05 -26.17 -23.16
N GLU A 645 15.05 -26.21 -24.00
CA GLU A 645 14.84 -26.10 -25.45
C GLU A 645 13.86 -27.17 -25.90
N ARG A 646 12.77 -26.78 -26.55
CA ARG A 646 11.72 -27.69 -26.98
C ARG A 646 12.26 -28.61 -28.10
N ILE A 647 12.49 -29.86 -27.73
CA ILE A 647 12.76 -30.92 -28.70
C ILE A 647 11.43 -31.52 -29.18
N TYR A 648 10.36 -31.39 -28.38
CA TYR A 648 9.05 -32.01 -28.65
C TYR A 648 7.94 -30.98 -28.75
N TYR A 649 6.82 -31.36 -29.38
CA TYR A 649 5.61 -30.53 -29.45
C TYR A 649 5.07 -30.14 -28.06
N ASP A 650 4.45 -28.96 -27.97
CA ASP A 650 3.66 -28.60 -26.82
C ASP A 650 2.37 -29.44 -26.74
N LEU A 651 1.69 -29.38 -25.57
CA LEU A 651 0.51 -30.20 -25.30
C LEU A 651 -0.62 -29.98 -26.31
N GLU A 652 -0.84 -28.74 -26.77
CA GLU A 652 -1.91 -28.44 -27.75
C GLU A 652 -1.58 -28.98 -29.14
N ASN A 653 -0.33 -28.92 -29.57
CA ASN A 653 0.10 -29.51 -30.80
C ASN A 653 0.10 -31.05 -30.73
N CYS A 654 0.46 -31.63 -29.56
CA CYS A 654 0.29 -33.08 -29.35
C CYS A 654 -1.17 -33.51 -29.45
N LYS A 655 -2.11 -32.79 -28.86
CA LYS A 655 -3.57 -33.03 -28.98
C LYS A 655 -4.02 -32.99 -30.46
N LYS A 656 -3.52 -32.01 -31.21
CA LYS A 656 -3.85 -31.85 -32.61
C LYS A 656 -3.34 -33.05 -33.40
N LYS A 657 -2.10 -33.48 -33.21
CA LYS A 657 -1.50 -34.67 -33.86
C LYS A 657 -2.20 -35.96 -33.54
N VAL A 658 -2.56 -36.20 -32.28
CA VAL A 658 -3.39 -37.36 -31.90
C VAL A 658 -4.75 -37.34 -32.60
N ASN A 659 -5.40 -36.18 -32.69
CA ASN A 659 -6.69 -36.06 -33.35
C ASN A 659 -6.56 -36.30 -34.88
N GLU A 660 -5.54 -35.75 -35.52
CA GLU A 660 -5.24 -35.99 -36.95
C GLU A 660 -5.02 -37.49 -37.21
N TYR A 661 -4.21 -38.15 -36.37
CA TYR A 661 -3.97 -39.59 -36.47
C TYR A 661 -5.24 -40.42 -36.31
N LEU A 662 -6.08 -40.13 -35.32
CA LEU A 662 -7.35 -40.83 -35.09
C LEU A 662 -8.42 -40.54 -36.16
N LEU A 663 -8.30 -39.47 -36.92
CA LEU A 663 -9.12 -39.20 -38.09
C LEU A 663 -8.71 -39.99 -39.31
N LEU A 664 -7.39 -40.25 -39.49
CA LEU A 664 -6.88 -41.08 -40.56
C LEU A 664 -7.13 -42.57 -40.38
N TYR A 665 -7.22 -43.02 -39.12
CA TYR A 665 -7.44 -44.43 -38.76
C TYR A 665 -8.66 -44.63 -37.89
N PRO A 666 -9.89 -44.51 -38.43
CA PRO A 666 -11.13 -44.56 -37.66
C PRO A 666 -11.41 -45.90 -37.00
N GLU A 667 -10.87 -46.99 -37.46
CA GLU A 667 -10.94 -48.35 -36.89
C GLU A 667 -10.29 -48.41 -35.50
N ILE A 668 -9.26 -47.64 -35.24
CA ILE A 668 -8.53 -47.56 -33.96
C ILE A 668 -9.42 -46.93 -32.89
N LYS A 669 -10.43 -46.13 -33.27
CA LYS A 669 -11.38 -45.49 -32.33
C LYS A 669 -12.23 -46.45 -31.54
N LYS A 670 -12.43 -47.68 -32.00
CA LYS A 670 -13.32 -48.66 -31.35
C LYS A 670 -12.67 -49.43 -30.19
N ASN A 671 -11.35 -49.68 -30.30
CA ASN A 671 -10.51 -50.28 -29.25
C ASN A 671 -9.15 -49.61 -29.25
N ILE A 672 -9.05 -48.50 -28.52
CA ILE A 672 -7.84 -47.66 -28.51
C ILE A 672 -6.79 -48.30 -27.63
N ASP A 673 -5.78 -48.92 -28.24
CA ASP A 673 -4.49 -49.17 -27.57
C ASP A 673 -3.64 -47.91 -27.63
N LEU A 674 -3.54 -47.23 -26.51
CA LEU A 674 -2.90 -45.95 -26.39
C LEU A 674 -1.38 -46.02 -26.45
N SER A 675 -0.82 -47.13 -26.00
CA SER A 675 0.59 -47.39 -26.11
C SER A 675 1.00 -47.57 -27.60
N PHE A 676 0.14 -48.23 -28.37
CA PHE A 676 0.30 -48.39 -29.81
C PHE A 676 0.23 -47.02 -30.51
N VAL A 677 -0.80 -46.19 -30.23
CA VAL A 677 -0.96 -44.85 -30.84
C VAL A 677 0.21 -43.96 -30.53
N ASN A 678 0.68 -43.97 -29.29
CA ASN A 678 1.86 -43.16 -28.90
C ASN A 678 3.12 -43.63 -29.65
N ASN A 679 3.33 -44.95 -29.71
CA ASN A 679 4.51 -45.50 -30.37
C ASN A 679 4.50 -45.25 -31.89
N GLU A 680 3.36 -45.33 -32.54
CA GLU A 680 3.18 -45.03 -33.95
C GLU A 680 3.39 -43.54 -34.23
N LEU A 681 2.84 -42.65 -33.42
CA LEU A 681 3.05 -41.19 -33.55
C LEU A 681 4.53 -40.85 -33.38
N CYS A 682 5.23 -41.43 -32.40
CA CYS A 682 6.67 -41.24 -32.25
C CYS A 682 7.50 -41.75 -33.42
N LYS A 683 7.05 -42.80 -34.11
CA LYS A 683 7.74 -43.31 -35.35
C LYS A 683 7.51 -42.37 -36.54
N ILE A 684 6.29 -41.85 -36.68
CA ILE A 684 5.88 -41.01 -37.80
C ILE A 684 6.40 -39.58 -37.63
N ASP A 685 6.40 -39.06 -36.41
CA ASP A 685 6.78 -37.68 -36.12
C ASP A 685 7.78 -37.63 -34.95
N PRO A 686 9.09 -37.43 -35.22
CA PRO A 686 10.12 -37.38 -34.18
C PRO A 686 9.94 -36.29 -33.14
N LEU A 687 9.11 -35.27 -33.42
CA LEU A 687 8.80 -34.19 -32.47
C LEU A 687 7.64 -34.56 -31.52
N PHE A 688 7.03 -35.74 -31.71
CA PHE A 688 5.98 -36.23 -30.81
C PHE A 688 6.62 -36.86 -29.56
N PRO A 689 6.22 -36.48 -28.32
CA PRO A 689 6.88 -36.89 -27.09
C PRO A 689 6.66 -38.40 -26.80
N PRO A 690 7.72 -39.15 -26.37
CA PRO A 690 7.56 -40.52 -25.92
C PRO A 690 6.77 -40.61 -24.61
N SER A 691 6.16 -41.79 -24.36
CA SER A 691 5.22 -41.99 -23.23
C SER A 691 5.77 -41.63 -21.86
N LYS A 692 7.07 -41.76 -21.62
CA LYS A 692 7.72 -41.39 -20.35
C LYS A 692 7.66 -39.91 -20.04
N LEU A 693 7.61 -39.04 -21.07
CA LEU A 693 7.61 -37.60 -20.89
C LEU A 693 6.20 -37.04 -20.55
N TRP A 694 5.12 -37.80 -20.75
CA TRP A 694 3.76 -37.34 -20.49
C TRP A 694 3.54 -37.00 -19.03
N ILE A 695 3.97 -37.87 -18.12
CA ILE A 695 3.82 -37.65 -16.66
C ILE A 695 4.85 -36.64 -16.20
N GLU A 696 6.09 -36.78 -16.66
CA GLU A 696 7.24 -36.06 -16.11
C GLU A 696 7.27 -34.58 -16.52
N TYR A 697 6.91 -34.27 -17.77
CA TYR A 697 7.06 -32.92 -18.31
C TYR A 697 5.75 -32.23 -18.71
N TYR A 698 4.69 -33.00 -19.00
CA TYR A 698 3.41 -32.41 -19.45
C TYR A 698 2.33 -32.43 -18.37
N ASN A 699 2.61 -33.03 -17.22
CA ASN A 699 1.67 -33.19 -16.10
C ASN A 699 0.35 -33.88 -16.50
N VAL A 700 0.44 -34.84 -17.44
CA VAL A 700 -0.67 -35.62 -17.99
C VAL A 700 -0.39 -37.07 -17.69
N LYS A 701 -1.32 -37.78 -17.04
CA LYS A 701 -1.10 -39.18 -16.60
C LYS A 701 -0.78 -40.12 -17.76
N ASP A 702 -1.43 -39.93 -18.87
CA ASP A 702 -1.19 -40.69 -20.11
C ASP A 702 -1.95 -40.07 -21.31
N LEU A 703 -1.79 -40.69 -22.48
CA LEU A 703 -2.54 -40.34 -23.69
C LEU A 703 -4.08 -40.48 -23.51
N GLN A 704 -4.56 -41.26 -22.54
CA GLN A 704 -6.01 -41.41 -22.24
C GLN A 704 -6.62 -40.09 -21.78
N GLU A 705 -5.90 -39.32 -20.99
CA GLU A 705 -6.41 -38.04 -20.50
C GLU A 705 -6.57 -37.02 -21.64
N ILE A 706 -5.65 -37.02 -22.60
CA ILE A 706 -5.76 -36.22 -23.83
C ILE A 706 -6.98 -36.66 -24.68
N ILE A 707 -7.15 -37.95 -24.88
CA ILE A 707 -8.22 -38.49 -25.70
C ILE A 707 -9.58 -38.27 -25.05
N LYS A 708 -9.70 -38.41 -23.73
CA LYS A 708 -10.95 -38.10 -22.99
C LYS A 708 -11.34 -36.63 -23.19
N ILE A 709 -10.40 -35.69 -23.15
CA ILE A 709 -10.65 -34.27 -23.38
C ILE A 709 -11.15 -34.02 -24.82
N ILE A 710 -10.59 -34.72 -25.81
CA ILE A 710 -10.98 -34.61 -27.21
C ILE A 710 -12.40 -35.16 -27.43
N ILE A 711 -12.72 -36.28 -26.81
CA ILE A 711 -14.04 -36.92 -26.94
C ILE A 711 -15.16 -36.12 -26.26
N ILE A 712 -14.86 -35.52 -25.09
CA ILE A 712 -15.84 -34.69 -24.36
C ILE A 712 -16.14 -33.38 -25.14
N LYS A 713 -15.14 -32.77 -25.77
CA LYS A 713 -15.38 -31.61 -26.63
C LYS A 713 -16.25 -31.93 -27.85
N LYS A 714 -16.07 -33.09 -28.46
CA LYS A 714 -16.90 -33.53 -29.62
C LYS A 714 -18.36 -33.83 -29.29
N LYS A 715 -18.64 -34.48 -28.16
CA LYS A 715 -20.02 -34.71 -27.70
C LYS A 715 -20.76 -33.41 -27.34
N LYS A 716 -20.06 -32.36 -26.93
CA LYS A 716 -20.66 -31.02 -26.73
C LYS A 716 -20.95 -30.28 -28.04
N PHE A 717 -20.26 -30.61 -29.16
CA PHE A 717 -20.51 -30.00 -30.47
C PHE A 717 -21.61 -30.74 -31.25
N GLU A 718 -21.70 -32.06 -31.12
CA GLU A 718 -22.74 -32.89 -31.80
C GLU A 718 -24.11 -32.82 -31.08
N GLY A 719 -24.21 -32.37 -29.85
CA GLY A 719 -25.46 -32.12 -29.14
C GLY A 719 -26.04 -30.72 -29.33
N LYS A 720 -25.52 -29.93 -30.31
CA LYS A 720 -25.98 -28.58 -30.68
C LYS A 720 -26.28 -28.44 -32.17
N LEU A 721 -26.53 -29.53 -32.89
CA LEU A 721 -27.13 -29.53 -34.24
C LEU A 721 -28.53 -30.09 -34.19
#